data_6feb6a47e37626c136b2c0f1cd914767
#
_entry.id   6feb6a47e37626c136b2c0f1cd914767
#
_cell.length_a   1.000
_cell.length_b   1.000
_cell.length_c   1.000
_cell.angle_alpha   90.00
_cell.angle_beta   90.00
_cell.angle_gamma   90.00
#
_symmetry.space_group_name_H-M   'P 1'
#
loop_
_entity.id
_entity.type
_entity.pdbx_description
1 polymer ?
#
loop_
_entity_poly.entity_id
_entity_poly.type
_entity_poly.pdbx_seq_one_letter_code
_entity_poly.pdbx_strand_id
1 'polypeptide(L)'
;VRQKPALAGLSNSYEIADENIQRNLRDAAVKKWIRLHPEVVQDLTSEFHSLDNYKVRNGWHDLVDGIATAFIRQAKDLRVEPATIEERMRTHGWQNELLQMGLEIYTDYQQGLAYRGAIDFDDLIGMALFILNSDPDYLAELQARWPYILEDEAQDSSRMQEEILRKLSGVNGNWVRVGDPNQAIYETFTTANPEYLIRFMQEKGVSRCNLPESGRSTASIIRLANNLIQWTEDQHPNVLLRQSLREPLINVTDPNDPHPNPPDNPAGITLYLNKLTSEEELKLAVRSVKYWLPDHPDQTVAMLIPSNYYGEKLVEELKKNSVPHHELLRTTDSTRKTVNLFTQILQHLSTPAKTSALSDVFSVITRFLHHDERLSPIDTEIVRLLKGLKKPEAFLWPTPSQSWMEAFPDNLENAEIFQKLEVFQKQLQRWHNACLLPIDQLILIIAMDLFTDMTDLALANKIAQVLEHASSDNPEFSLSDFTAMLLPIAHNKENFAGFSDKDKGFDPDQYKGQVVVSTYHKAKGLEWDRVYLLSVNNFDFPSGDEQDNYVSEKYFVKDQLNLEAEILAQLDHLLGVDDKKEGNDLTPTQKSRLATAAERLRVLFVGITRAKKELILTWNTGTRGDCQPALALLALDAITRQEQL
;
A
#
# COMPACT_ATOMS: atom_id res chain seq x y z
N VAL A 1 -7.92 23.69 -10.44
CA VAL A 1 -6.85 24.48 -9.81
C VAL A 1 -5.87 25.01 -10.86
N ARG A 2 -5.29 24.19 -11.72
CA ARG A 2 -4.30 24.61 -12.76
C ARG A 2 -4.81 25.71 -13.71
N GLN A 3 -6.11 25.82 -13.94
CA GLN A 3 -6.70 26.86 -14.80
C GLN A 3 -6.91 28.19 -14.08
N LYS A 4 -6.99 28.19 -12.75
CA LYS A 4 -7.24 29.36 -11.91
C LYS A 4 -6.34 29.36 -10.65
N PRO A 5 -5.01 29.20 -10.76
CA PRO A 5 -4.14 29.05 -9.58
C PRO A 5 -4.14 30.28 -8.70
N ALA A 6 -4.23 31.49 -9.27
CA ALA A 6 -4.27 32.75 -8.52
C ALA A 6 -5.47 32.84 -7.57
N LEU A 7 -6.63 32.26 -7.92
CA LEU A 7 -7.80 32.23 -7.03
C LEU A 7 -7.57 31.36 -5.81
N ALA A 8 -6.71 30.34 -5.93
CA ALA A 8 -6.30 29.46 -4.83
C ALA A 8 -5.09 30.02 -4.05
N GLY A 9 -4.59 31.20 -4.38
CA GLY A 9 -3.40 31.78 -3.75
C GLY A 9 -2.09 31.11 -4.17
N LEU A 10 -2.10 30.34 -5.27
CA LEU A 10 -0.95 29.59 -5.76
C LEU A 10 -0.22 30.34 -6.88
N SER A 11 1.10 30.11 -6.95
CA SER A 11 1.90 30.48 -8.12
C SER A 11 1.53 29.61 -9.33
N ASN A 12 1.90 30.02 -10.53
CA ASN A 12 1.70 29.19 -11.72
C ASN A 12 2.58 27.92 -11.75
N SER A 13 3.58 27.85 -10.88
CA SER A 13 4.55 26.77 -10.78
C SER A 13 4.52 26.08 -9.42
N TYR A 14 3.32 25.89 -8.83
CA TYR A 14 3.20 25.14 -7.57
C TYR A 14 3.49 23.65 -7.80
N GLU A 15 4.08 23.03 -6.80
CA GLU A 15 4.36 21.59 -6.78
C GLU A 15 3.19 20.82 -6.12
N ILE A 16 2.89 19.63 -6.63
CA ILE A 16 2.00 18.69 -5.93
C ILE A 16 2.87 17.69 -5.21
N ALA A 17 2.88 17.73 -3.89
CA ALA A 17 3.62 16.80 -3.06
C ALA A 17 3.10 15.37 -3.26
N ASP A 18 3.97 14.48 -3.72
CA ASP A 18 3.67 13.06 -3.83
C ASP A 18 3.64 12.39 -2.44
N GLU A 19 3.26 11.10 -2.39
CA GLU A 19 3.18 10.35 -1.12
C GLU A 19 4.50 10.31 -0.35
N ASN A 20 5.65 10.36 -1.03
CA ASN A 20 6.96 10.32 -0.39
C ASN A 20 7.29 11.67 0.25
N ILE A 21 7.04 12.77 -0.47
CA ILE A 21 7.22 14.13 0.07
C ILE A 21 6.30 14.33 1.28
N GLN A 22 5.03 13.98 1.16
CA GLN A 22 4.07 14.05 2.27
C GLN A 22 4.53 13.26 3.49
N ARG A 23 4.99 12.02 3.27
CA ARG A 23 5.50 11.16 4.34
C ARG A 23 6.74 11.76 5.02
N ASN A 24 7.70 12.25 4.24
CA ASN A 24 8.92 12.83 4.77
C ASN A 24 8.64 14.08 5.62
N LEU A 25 7.74 14.95 5.16
CA LEU A 25 7.34 16.14 5.91
C LEU A 25 6.64 15.76 7.21
N ARG A 26 5.70 14.81 7.15
CA ARG A 26 4.98 14.34 8.33
C ARG A 26 5.91 13.62 9.32
N ASP A 27 6.79 12.76 8.84
CA ASP A 27 7.78 12.06 9.67
C ASP A 27 8.72 13.04 10.38
N ALA A 28 9.16 14.10 9.68
CA ALA A 28 9.96 15.16 10.29
C ALA A 28 9.19 15.91 11.39
N ALA A 29 7.91 16.24 11.16
CA ALA A 29 7.05 16.88 12.16
C ALA A 29 6.81 15.96 13.37
N VAL A 30 6.54 14.68 13.13
CA VAL A 30 6.37 13.65 14.18
C VAL A 30 7.64 13.49 15.02
N LYS A 31 8.81 13.35 14.39
CA LYS A 31 10.09 13.25 15.10
C LYS A 31 10.41 14.49 15.95
N LYS A 32 10.11 15.67 15.41
CA LYS A 32 10.25 16.93 16.14
C LYS A 32 9.32 16.93 17.36
N TRP A 33 8.05 16.58 17.18
CA TRP A 33 7.07 16.55 18.26
C TRP A 33 7.45 15.58 19.37
N ILE A 34 7.79 14.31 19.05
CA ILE A 34 8.22 13.30 20.03
C ILE A 34 9.44 13.77 20.83
N ARG A 35 10.37 14.50 20.21
CA ARG A 35 11.54 15.04 20.90
C ARG A 35 11.20 16.17 21.87
N LEU A 36 10.19 16.99 21.55
CA LEU A 36 9.78 18.13 22.38
C LEU A 36 8.85 17.72 23.53
N HIS A 37 8.13 16.60 23.37
CA HIS A 37 7.13 16.12 24.33
C HIS A 37 7.44 14.68 24.81
N PRO A 38 8.61 14.44 25.43
CA PRO A 38 8.97 13.10 25.88
C PRO A 38 8.09 12.56 27.03
N GLU A 39 7.38 13.46 27.75
CA GLU A 39 6.49 13.13 28.86
C GLU A 39 5.19 12.47 28.38
N VAL A 40 4.62 12.88 27.27
CA VAL A 40 3.29 12.45 26.79
C VAL A 40 3.23 10.93 26.57
N VAL A 41 4.33 10.32 26.20
CA VAL A 41 4.36 8.86 26.08
C VAL A 41 4.04 8.14 27.39
N GLN A 42 4.44 8.71 28.54
CA GLN A 42 4.17 8.10 29.85
C GLN A 42 2.69 8.21 30.24
N ASP A 43 2.01 9.26 29.79
CA ASP A 43 0.59 9.46 30.09
C ASP A 43 -0.31 8.57 29.23
N LEU A 44 0.10 8.26 28.01
CA LEU A 44 -0.66 7.45 27.05
C LEU A 44 -0.26 5.97 27.02
N THR A 45 0.87 5.59 27.63
CA THR A 45 1.29 4.18 27.70
C THR A 45 1.01 3.57 29.08
N SER A 46 0.87 2.25 29.10
CA SER A 46 0.68 1.52 30.36
C SER A 46 1.97 1.52 31.18
N GLU A 47 1.86 1.59 32.52
CA GLU A 47 2.99 1.63 33.47
C GLU A 47 4.00 0.48 33.33
N PHE A 48 3.61 -0.62 32.68
CA PHE A 48 4.45 -1.80 32.47
C PHE A 48 5.36 -1.70 31.25
N HIS A 49 5.28 -0.62 30.46
CA HIS A 49 6.01 -0.48 29.21
C HIS A 49 6.88 0.79 29.21
N SER A 50 8.19 0.60 29.11
CA SER A 50 9.17 1.69 29.07
C SER A 50 9.66 1.94 27.66
N LEU A 51 9.98 3.21 27.32
CA LEU A 51 10.67 3.60 26.09
C LEU A 51 12.08 3.02 25.96
N ASP A 52 12.67 2.48 27.03
CA ASP A 52 13.93 1.74 26.96
C ASP A 52 13.79 0.47 26.13
N ASN A 53 12.56 -0.06 26.00
CA ASN A 53 12.28 -1.16 25.11
C ASN A 53 12.22 -0.66 23.65
N TYR A 54 13.15 -1.16 22.81
CA TYR A 54 13.24 -0.83 21.39
C TYR A 54 11.89 -1.04 20.63
N LYS A 55 11.13 -2.08 20.95
CA LYS A 55 9.84 -2.35 20.31
C LYS A 55 8.78 -1.32 20.67
N VAL A 56 8.76 -0.86 21.93
CA VAL A 56 7.84 0.20 22.38
C VAL A 56 8.21 1.52 21.74
N ARG A 57 9.49 1.86 21.72
CA ARG A 57 9.98 3.12 21.12
C ARG A 57 9.66 3.23 19.62
N ASN A 58 9.89 2.15 18.86
CA ASN A 58 9.52 2.14 17.44
C ASN A 58 8.00 2.12 17.24
N GLY A 59 7.28 1.32 18.04
CA GLY A 59 5.82 1.28 17.99
C GLY A 59 5.18 2.62 18.37
N TRP A 60 5.81 3.41 19.26
CA TRP A 60 5.36 4.75 19.60
C TRP A 60 5.46 5.71 18.43
N HIS A 61 6.59 5.72 17.74
CA HIS A 61 6.75 6.55 16.54
C HIS A 61 5.69 6.21 15.49
N ASP A 62 5.49 4.93 15.19
CA ASP A 62 4.49 4.48 14.21
C ASP A 62 3.05 4.85 14.63
N LEU A 63 2.77 4.81 15.93
CA LEU A 63 1.47 5.21 16.48
C LEU A 63 1.23 6.71 16.31
N VAL A 64 2.21 7.55 16.67
CA VAL A 64 2.10 9.02 16.50
C VAL A 64 1.98 9.40 15.03
N ASP A 65 2.70 8.72 14.12
CA ASP A 65 2.55 8.94 12.67
C ASP A 65 1.14 8.53 12.17
N GLY A 66 0.58 7.44 12.69
CA GLY A 66 -0.80 7.04 12.42
C GLY A 66 -1.82 8.08 12.88
N ILE A 67 -1.71 8.53 14.13
CA ILE A 67 -2.55 9.58 14.72
C ILE A 67 -2.46 10.88 13.89
N ALA A 68 -1.24 11.32 13.56
CA ALA A 68 -1.01 12.51 12.75
C ALA A 68 -1.63 12.38 11.35
N THR A 69 -1.48 11.23 10.71
CA THR A 69 -2.05 10.94 9.39
C THR A 69 -3.58 11.03 9.42
N ALA A 70 -4.21 10.38 10.40
CA ALA A 70 -5.67 10.41 10.56
C ALA A 70 -6.18 11.83 10.83
N PHE A 71 -5.53 12.55 11.76
CA PHE A 71 -5.89 13.91 12.13
C PHE A 71 -5.78 14.89 10.96
N ILE A 72 -4.64 14.92 10.26
CA ILE A 72 -4.39 15.81 9.13
C ILE A 72 -5.43 15.59 8.03
N ARG A 73 -5.67 14.31 7.69
CA ARG A 73 -6.64 13.94 6.68
C ARG A 73 -8.06 14.37 7.03
N GLN A 74 -8.49 14.12 8.27
CA GLN A 74 -9.81 14.53 8.74
C GLN A 74 -9.96 16.06 8.77
N ALA A 75 -8.96 16.78 9.28
CA ALA A 75 -8.97 18.24 9.30
C ALA A 75 -9.07 18.83 7.88
N LYS A 76 -8.33 18.28 6.93
CA LYS A 76 -8.39 18.70 5.52
C LYS A 76 -9.72 18.36 4.85
N ASP A 77 -10.29 17.18 5.08
CA ASP A 77 -11.62 16.81 4.55
C ASP A 77 -12.72 17.71 5.12
N LEU A 78 -12.58 18.16 6.37
CA LEU A 78 -13.45 19.16 6.99
C LEU A 78 -13.09 20.59 6.59
N ARG A 79 -12.02 20.80 5.84
CA ARG A 79 -11.50 22.12 5.39
C ARG A 79 -11.17 23.05 6.56
N VAL A 80 -10.55 22.51 7.59
CA VAL A 80 -10.20 23.24 8.80
C VAL A 80 -8.69 23.39 8.89
N GLU A 81 -8.25 24.66 8.84
CA GLU A 81 -6.84 25.03 8.98
C GLU A 81 -6.38 24.94 10.44
N PRO A 82 -5.08 24.71 10.71
CA PRO A 82 -4.54 24.67 12.07
C PRO A 82 -4.95 25.85 12.94
N ALA A 83 -4.89 27.07 12.40
CA ALA A 83 -5.27 28.29 13.13
C ALA A 83 -6.73 28.27 13.62
N THR A 84 -7.64 27.69 12.85
CA THR A 84 -9.06 27.57 13.22
C THR A 84 -9.24 26.55 14.35
N ILE A 85 -8.49 25.45 14.31
CA ILE A 85 -8.52 24.43 15.38
C ILE A 85 -8.00 25.06 16.69
N GLU A 86 -6.87 25.77 16.61
CA GLU A 86 -6.27 26.48 17.76
C GLU A 86 -7.24 27.50 18.38
N GLU A 87 -7.89 28.30 17.55
CA GLU A 87 -8.88 29.29 18.01
C GLU A 87 -10.07 28.62 18.71
N ARG A 88 -10.59 27.52 18.15
CA ARG A 88 -11.69 26.77 18.77
C ARG A 88 -11.28 26.14 20.08
N MET A 89 -10.10 25.50 20.16
CA MET A 89 -9.57 24.96 21.42
C MET A 89 -9.48 26.04 22.50
N ARG A 90 -8.94 27.20 22.17
CA ARG A 90 -8.83 28.35 23.07
C ARG A 90 -10.20 28.85 23.52
N THR A 91 -11.16 28.98 22.59
CA THR A 91 -12.50 29.51 22.88
C THR A 91 -13.28 28.58 23.80
N HIS A 92 -13.11 27.26 23.67
CA HIS A 92 -13.78 26.28 24.52
C HIS A 92 -13.00 25.95 25.79
N GLY A 93 -11.80 26.50 25.98
CA GLY A 93 -10.93 26.21 27.11
C GLY A 93 -10.44 24.75 27.16
N TRP A 94 -10.33 24.10 26.00
CA TRP A 94 -9.94 22.72 25.90
C TRP A 94 -8.42 22.56 25.98
N GLN A 95 -7.98 21.84 27.01
CA GLN A 95 -6.60 21.39 27.18
C GLN A 95 -6.61 19.87 27.03
N ASN A 96 -6.38 19.40 25.82
CA ASN A 96 -6.38 17.97 25.50
C ASN A 96 -5.08 17.63 24.78
N GLU A 97 -4.31 16.71 25.33
CA GLU A 97 -2.97 16.34 24.85
C GLU A 97 -3.01 15.72 23.43
N LEU A 98 -4.02 14.90 23.13
CA LEU A 98 -4.15 14.30 21.80
C LEU A 98 -4.47 15.35 20.74
N LEU A 99 -5.43 16.27 21.02
CA LEU A 99 -5.74 17.36 20.09
C LEU A 99 -4.55 18.29 19.90
N GLN A 100 -3.81 18.59 20.98
CA GLN A 100 -2.62 19.41 20.92
C GLN A 100 -1.54 18.74 20.07
N MET A 101 -1.31 17.44 20.25
CA MET A 101 -0.42 16.63 19.40
C MET A 101 -0.78 16.77 17.92
N GLY A 102 -2.05 16.50 17.59
CA GLY A 102 -2.52 16.57 16.21
C GLY A 102 -2.35 17.96 15.60
N LEU A 103 -2.70 19.01 16.36
CA LEU A 103 -2.59 20.41 15.93
C LEU A 103 -1.14 20.83 15.67
N GLU A 104 -0.21 20.52 16.58
CA GLU A 104 1.21 20.89 16.43
C GLU A 104 1.86 20.19 15.24
N ILE A 105 1.60 18.88 15.08
CA ILE A 105 2.13 18.12 13.95
C ILE A 105 1.51 18.61 12.63
N TYR A 106 0.20 18.90 12.60
CA TYR A 106 -0.47 19.43 11.41
C TYR A 106 0.07 20.82 11.04
N THR A 107 0.31 21.68 12.02
CA THR A 107 0.91 23.00 11.83
C THR A 107 2.30 22.89 11.17
N ASP A 108 3.17 22.05 11.73
CA ASP A 108 4.52 21.83 11.19
C ASP A 108 4.47 21.22 9.78
N TYR A 109 3.56 20.28 9.53
CA TYR A 109 3.36 19.67 8.21
C TYR A 109 2.93 20.71 7.15
N GLN A 110 1.93 21.56 7.47
CA GLN A 110 1.48 22.63 6.56
C GLN A 110 2.57 23.68 6.32
N GLN A 111 3.34 24.04 7.35
CA GLN A 111 4.49 24.93 7.18
C GLN A 111 5.56 24.30 6.27
N GLY A 112 5.81 23.00 6.39
CA GLY A 112 6.72 22.26 5.52
C GLY A 112 6.29 22.28 4.05
N LEU A 113 4.99 22.09 3.77
CA LEU A 113 4.42 22.22 2.42
C LEU A 113 4.56 23.66 1.90
N ALA A 114 4.18 24.65 2.71
CA ALA A 114 4.25 26.05 2.33
C ALA A 114 5.69 26.53 2.04
N TYR A 115 6.67 26.08 2.84
CA TYR A 115 8.09 26.39 2.63
C TYR A 115 8.61 25.89 1.27
N ARG A 116 8.10 24.74 0.80
CA ARG A 116 8.42 24.19 -0.52
C ARG A 116 7.62 24.78 -1.66
N GLY A 117 6.61 25.60 -1.38
CA GLY A 117 5.63 26.03 -2.39
C GLY A 117 4.81 24.87 -2.94
N ALA A 118 4.63 23.82 -2.15
CA ALA A 118 3.92 22.60 -2.49
C ALA A 118 2.55 22.53 -1.81
N ILE A 119 1.64 21.75 -2.42
CA ILE A 119 0.34 21.36 -1.86
C ILE A 119 0.19 19.86 -1.98
N ASP A 120 -0.54 19.22 -1.08
CA ASP A 120 -0.89 17.81 -1.22
C ASP A 120 -2.22 17.60 -1.99
N PHE A 121 -2.60 16.32 -2.15
CA PHE A 121 -3.82 15.99 -2.88
C PHE A 121 -5.10 16.45 -2.17
N ASP A 122 -5.14 16.44 -0.85
CA ASP A 122 -6.30 16.88 -0.07
C ASP A 122 -6.46 18.41 -0.17
N ASP A 123 -5.35 19.16 -0.11
CA ASP A 123 -5.33 20.59 -0.39
C ASP A 123 -5.83 20.90 -1.80
N LEU A 124 -5.39 20.11 -2.80
CA LEU A 124 -5.79 20.30 -4.20
C LEU A 124 -7.31 20.15 -4.38
N ILE A 125 -7.93 19.18 -3.71
CA ILE A 125 -9.39 18.95 -3.73
C ILE A 125 -10.10 20.12 -3.01
N GLY A 126 -9.62 20.50 -1.83
CA GLY A 126 -10.16 21.63 -1.07
C GLY A 126 -10.10 22.96 -1.84
N MET A 127 -8.97 23.23 -2.51
CA MET A 127 -8.79 24.42 -3.35
C MET A 127 -9.66 24.38 -4.61
N ALA A 128 -9.87 23.21 -5.21
CA ALA A 128 -10.81 23.08 -6.33
C ALA A 128 -12.22 23.49 -5.91
N LEU A 129 -12.67 22.99 -4.76
CA LEU A 129 -13.98 23.34 -4.21
C LEU A 129 -14.06 24.83 -3.85
N PHE A 130 -13.00 25.41 -3.29
CA PHE A 130 -12.92 26.84 -3.01
C PHE A 130 -13.06 27.68 -4.29
N ILE A 131 -12.37 27.34 -5.38
CA ILE A 131 -12.47 28.04 -6.67
C ILE A 131 -13.90 27.96 -7.20
N LEU A 132 -14.54 26.80 -7.17
CA LEU A 132 -15.93 26.63 -7.63
C LEU A 132 -16.94 27.42 -6.79
N ASN A 133 -16.62 27.69 -5.52
CA ASN A 133 -17.44 28.56 -4.66
C ASN A 133 -17.21 30.06 -4.91
N SER A 134 -15.98 30.43 -5.28
CA SER A 134 -15.55 31.83 -5.38
C SER A 134 -15.78 32.44 -6.78
N ASP A 135 -15.89 31.57 -7.83
CA ASP A 135 -16.07 32.00 -9.21
C ASP A 135 -17.32 31.35 -9.83
N PRO A 136 -18.53 31.92 -9.62
CA PRO A 136 -19.77 31.37 -10.16
C PRO A 136 -19.83 31.34 -11.69
N ASP A 137 -19.16 32.28 -12.36
CA ASP A 137 -19.12 32.34 -13.84
C ASP A 137 -18.29 31.17 -14.38
N TYR A 138 -17.17 30.85 -13.73
CA TYR A 138 -16.35 29.68 -14.07
C TYR A 138 -17.09 28.38 -13.78
N LEU A 139 -17.84 28.31 -12.68
CA LEU A 139 -18.68 27.14 -12.39
C LEU A 139 -19.73 26.96 -13.49
N ALA A 140 -20.40 28.03 -13.92
CA ALA A 140 -21.39 27.97 -15.00
C ALA A 140 -20.76 27.54 -16.34
N GLU A 141 -19.56 28.00 -16.66
CA GLU A 141 -18.79 27.52 -17.83
C GLU A 141 -18.54 26.00 -17.77
N LEU A 142 -18.09 25.49 -16.62
CA LEU A 142 -17.85 24.06 -16.43
C LEU A 142 -19.13 23.22 -16.53
N GLN A 143 -20.23 23.69 -15.94
CA GLN A 143 -21.54 23.05 -16.04
C GLN A 143 -22.05 22.98 -17.49
N ALA A 144 -21.84 24.07 -18.26
CA ALA A 144 -22.18 24.09 -19.68
C ALA A 144 -21.29 23.15 -20.51
N ARG A 145 -20.02 23.04 -20.12
CA ARG A 145 -19.04 22.17 -20.79
C ARG A 145 -19.28 20.68 -20.52
N TRP A 146 -19.72 20.34 -19.30
CA TRP A 146 -19.98 18.98 -18.84
C TRP A 146 -21.45 18.83 -18.40
N PRO A 147 -22.39 18.74 -19.35
CA PRO A 147 -23.83 18.66 -19.05
C PRO A 147 -24.22 17.33 -18.39
N TYR A 148 -23.35 16.31 -18.45
CA TYR A 148 -23.55 15.01 -17.80
C TYR A 148 -22.30 14.66 -17.03
N ILE A 149 -22.48 14.16 -15.80
CA ILE A 149 -21.41 13.64 -14.94
C ILE A 149 -21.69 12.16 -14.71
N LEU A 150 -20.71 11.33 -15.02
CA LEU A 150 -20.72 9.88 -14.75
C LEU A 150 -19.60 9.62 -13.72
N GLU A 151 -19.99 9.14 -12.56
CA GLU A 151 -19.09 8.76 -11.47
C GLU A 151 -19.10 7.24 -11.34
N ASP A 152 -17.96 6.62 -11.49
CA ASP A 152 -17.73 5.20 -11.23
C ASP A 152 -17.09 5.00 -9.86
N GLU A 153 -17.24 3.80 -9.27
CA GLU A 153 -16.73 3.46 -7.93
C GLU A 153 -17.18 4.48 -6.86
N ALA A 154 -18.42 4.96 -6.95
CA ALA A 154 -18.93 6.04 -6.11
C ALA A 154 -18.91 5.74 -4.59
N GLN A 155 -18.79 4.47 -4.18
CA GLN A 155 -18.61 4.06 -2.78
C GLN A 155 -17.23 4.46 -2.21
N ASP A 156 -16.26 4.79 -3.06
CA ASP A 156 -14.91 5.20 -2.65
C ASP A 156 -14.74 6.73 -2.62
N SER A 157 -15.79 7.50 -2.87
CA SER A 157 -15.75 8.96 -2.87
C SER A 157 -15.69 9.54 -1.45
N SER A 158 -14.87 10.59 -1.28
CA SER A 158 -14.85 11.40 -0.07
C SER A 158 -15.96 12.44 -0.07
N ARG A 159 -16.20 13.07 1.09
CA ARG A 159 -17.16 14.16 1.25
C ARG A 159 -16.89 15.33 0.28
N MET A 160 -15.63 15.76 0.20
CA MET A 160 -15.25 16.88 -0.68
C MET A 160 -15.44 16.54 -2.16
N GLN A 161 -15.14 15.32 -2.57
CA GLN A 161 -15.36 14.86 -3.94
C GLN A 161 -16.83 14.86 -4.29
N GLU A 162 -17.70 14.36 -3.41
CA GLU A 162 -19.15 14.45 -3.60
C GLU A 162 -19.63 15.90 -3.73
N GLU A 163 -19.15 16.82 -2.89
CA GLU A 163 -19.52 18.23 -2.94
C GLU A 163 -19.11 18.90 -4.27
N ILE A 164 -17.92 18.59 -4.78
CA ILE A 164 -17.45 19.05 -6.10
C ILE A 164 -18.38 18.54 -7.21
N LEU A 165 -18.66 17.24 -7.24
CA LEU A 165 -19.49 16.62 -8.28
C LEU A 165 -20.93 17.16 -8.22
N ARG A 166 -21.47 17.35 -7.03
CA ARG A 166 -22.78 17.97 -6.80
C ARG A 166 -22.86 19.41 -7.34
N LYS A 167 -21.80 20.19 -7.15
CA LYS A 167 -21.72 21.56 -7.72
C LYS A 167 -21.63 21.53 -9.24
N LEU A 168 -20.79 20.67 -9.78
CA LEU A 168 -20.62 20.53 -11.23
C LEU A 168 -21.88 20.02 -11.94
N SER A 169 -22.67 19.14 -11.32
CA SER A 169 -23.93 18.65 -11.88
C SER A 169 -25.00 19.75 -11.94
N GLY A 170 -24.89 20.77 -11.10
CA GLY A 170 -25.83 21.90 -11.08
C GLY A 170 -27.25 21.53 -10.64
N VAL A 171 -28.17 22.46 -10.83
CA VAL A 171 -29.58 22.32 -10.40
C VAL A 171 -30.32 21.25 -11.21
N ASN A 172 -29.91 21.00 -12.44
CA ASN A 172 -30.55 20.01 -13.34
C ASN A 172 -30.16 18.55 -13.03
N GLY A 173 -29.13 18.34 -12.21
CA GLY A 173 -28.82 17.05 -11.62
C GLY A 173 -28.50 15.92 -12.61
N ASN A 174 -27.88 16.21 -13.76
CA ASN A 174 -27.45 15.17 -14.72
C ASN A 174 -26.22 14.42 -14.20
N TRP A 175 -26.36 13.79 -13.05
CA TRP A 175 -25.31 13.09 -12.35
C TRP A 175 -25.70 11.63 -12.12
N VAL A 176 -24.95 10.72 -12.71
CA VAL A 176 -25.10 9.27 -12.55
C VAL A 176 -23.97 8.78 -11.67
N ARG A 177 -24.32 8.14 -10.58
CA ARG A 177 -23.36 7.49 -9.66
C ARG A 177 -23.52 5.98 -9.80
N VAL A 178 -22.41 5.31 -10.14
CA VAL A 178 -22.32 3.85 -10.20
C VAL A 178 -21.39 3.38 -9.09
N GLY A 179 -21.82 2.40 -8.32
CA GLY A 179 -21.01 1.87 -7.24
C GLY A 179 -21.70 0.75 -6.48
N ASP A 180 -20.92 -0.02 -5.74
CA ASP A 180 -21.39 -1.11 -4.90
C ASP A 180 -20.92 -0.89 -3.45
N PRO A 181 -21.83 -0.56 -2.50
CA PRO A 181 -21.46 -0.37 -1.09
C PRO A 181 -20.76 -1.60 -0.47
N ASN A 182 -21.04 -2.82 -0.98
CA ASN A 182 -20.39 -4.04 -0.53
C ASN A 182 -18.92 -4.15 -0.97
N GLN A 183 -18.48 -3.29 -1.89
CA GLN A 183 -17.08 -3.19 -2.35
C GLN A 183 -16.33 -1.99 -1.78
N ALA A 184 -16.88 -1.28 -0.80
CA ALA A 184 -16.19 -0.20 -0.08
C ALA A 184 -15.17 -0.78 0.92
N ILE A 185 -13.92 -0.91 0.50
CA ILE A 185 -12.84 -1.55 1.28
C ILE A 185 -11.66 -0.61 1.57
N TYR A 186 -11.80 0.69 1.31
CA TYR A 186 -10.76 1.68 1.55
C TYR A 186 -11.10 2.67 2.68
N GLU A 187 -12.15 2.42 3.44
CA GLU A 187 -12.66 3.31 4.49
C GLU A 187 -11.59 3.61 5.56
N THR A 188 -10.83 2.59 5.98
CA THR A 188 -9.74 2.73 6.95
C THR A 188 -8.52 3.49 6.41
N PHE A 189 -8.35 3.58 5.09
CA PHE A 189 -7.16 4.16 4.46
C PHE A 189 -7.40 5.53 3.82
N THR A 190 -8.66 5.96 3.70
CA THR A 190 -9.05 7.21 3.05
C THR A 190 -10.19 7.87 3.83
N THR A 191 -10.64 9.05 3.41
CA THR A 191 -11.88 9.67 3.89
C THR A 191 -13.11 9.20 3.10
N ALA A 192 -12.96 8.14 2.30
CA ALA A 192 -14.07 7.51 1.60
C ALA A 192 -15.08 6.90 2.59
N ASN A 193 -16.35 7.08 2.31
CA ASN A 193 -17.41 6.53 3.15
C ASN A 193 -18.59 6.09 2.28
N PRO A 194 -18.95 4.80 2.26
CA PRO A 194 -20.07 4.29 1.47
C PRO A 194 -21.40 4.92 1.85
N GLU A 195 -21.53 5.49 3.05
CA GLU A 195 -22.73 6.19 3.49
C GLU A 195 -23.08 7.39 2.60
N TYR A 196 -22.10 8.03 1.93
CA TYR A 196 -22.39 9.10 0.97
C TYR A 196 -23.20 8.58 -0.22
N LEU A 197 -22.81 7.44 -0.80
CA LEU A 197 -23.58 6.81 -1.87
C LEU A 197 -24.95 6.35 -1.36
N ILE A 198 -25.01 5.76 -0.17
CA ILE A 198 -26.26 5.27 0.44
C ILE A 198 -27.24 6.41 0.71
N ARG A 199 -26.78 7.54 1.25
CA ARG A 199 -27.57 8.75 1.47
C ARG A 199 -28.05 9.35 0.15
N PHE A 200 -27.16 9.42 -0.85
CA PHE A 200 -27.53 9.91 -2.18
C PHE A 200 -28.68 9.09 -2.79
N MET A 201 -28.62 7.74 -2.67
CA MET A 201 -29.71 6.88 -3.12
C MET A 201 -31.05 7.13 -2.42
N GLN A 202 -31.07 7.77 -1.25
CA GLN A 202 -32.25 8.11 -0.47
C GLN A 202 -32.79 9.51 -0.76
N GLU A 203 -32.06 10.32 -1.52
CA GLU A 203 -32.45 11.70 -1.82
C GLU A 203 -33.71 11.74 -2.71
N LYS A 204 -34.54 12.75 -2.48
CA LYS A 204 -35.75 12.95 -3.27
C LYS A 204 -35.38 13.36 -4.71
N GLY A 205 -35.92 12.63 -5.68
CA GLY A 205 -35.66 12.90 -7.11
C GLY A 205 -34.54 12.06 -7.72
N VAL A 206 -33.84 11.26 -6.91
CA VAL A 206 -32.87 10.30 -7.41
C VAL A 206 -33.60 9.03 -7.88
N SER A 207 -33.36 8.64 -9.14
CA SER A 207 -33.83 7.35 -9.68
C SER A 207 -32.79 6.26 -9.39
N ARG A 208 -33.25 5.13 -8.83
CA ARG A 208 -32.37 3.99 -8.53
C ARG A 208 -32.56 2.91 -9.58
N CYS A 209 -31.44 2.32 -9.99
CA CYS A 209 -31.42 1.13 -10.84
C CYS A 209 -30.42 0.13 -10.23
N ASN A 210 -30.87 -1.05 -9.90
CA ASN A 210 -30.01 -2.13 -9.45
C ASN A 210 -29.50 -2.91 -10.66
N LEU A 211 -28.21 -3.28 -10.65
CA LEU A 211 -27.55 -4.12 -11.65
C LEU A 211 -27.10 -5.43 -10.97
N PRO A 212 -28.00 -6.33 -10.60
CA PRO A 212 -27.67 -7.49 -9.79
C PRO A 212 -27.06 -8.63 -10.59
N GLU A 213 -27.15 -8.62 -11.92
CA GLU A 213 -26.67 -9.71 -12.76
C GLU A 213 -25.13 -9.64 -12.95
N SER A 214 -24.46 -10.78 -12.79
CA SER A 214 -23.03 -10.91 -12.97
C SER A 214 -22.68 -12.18 -13.75
N GLY A 215 -22.07 -12.02 -14.93
CA GLY A 215 -21.56 -13.13 -15.76
C GLY A 215 -20.16 -13.61 -15.39
N ARG A 216 -19.53 -13.05 -14.34
CA ARG A 216 -18.13 -13.33 -13.98
C ARG A 216 -17.93 -14.73 -13.41
N SER A 217 -18.66 -15.07 -12.38
CA SER A 217 -18.41 -16.23 -11.52
C SER A 217 -19.41 -17.37 -11.77
N THR A 218 -19.03 -18.59 -11.42
CA THR A 218 -19.97 -19.73 -11.40
C THR A 218 -21.14 -19.48 -10.44
N ALA A 219 -22.27 -20.13 -10.68
CA ALA A 219 -23.46 -20.01 -9.84
C ALA A 219 -23.17 -20.38 -8.37
N SER A 220 -22.31 -21.38 -8.14
CA SER A 220 -21.92 -21.78 -6.78
C SER A 220 -21.11 -20.71 -6.05
N ILE A 221 -20.20 -20.00 -6.72
CA ILE A 221 -19.45 -18.88 -6.11
C ILE A 221 -20.40 -17.70 -5.82
N ILE A 222 -21.30 -17.37 -6.75
CA ILE A 222 -22.33 -16.34 -6.54
C ILE A 222 -23.18 -16.69 -5.30
N ARG A 223 -23.62 -17.95 -5.18
CA ARG A 223 -24.38 -18.42 -4.02
C ARG A 223 -23.59 -18.26 -2.71
N LEU A 224 -22.30 -18.61 -2.70
CA LEU A 224 -21.45 -18.43 -1.52
C LEU A 224 -21.34 -16.95 -1.12
N ALA A 225 -21.18 -16.04 -2.09
CA ALA A 225 -21.16 -14.60 -1.85
C ALA A 225 -22.50 -14.10 -1.28
N ASN A 226 -23.62 -14.57 -1.85
CA ASN A 226 -24.97 -14.25 -1.36
C ASN A 226 -25.21 -14.81 0.04
N ASN A 227 -24.75 -16.02 0.34
CA ASN A 227 -24.82 -16.60 1.68
C ASN A 227 -24.08 -15.76 2.71
N LEU A 228 -22.95 -15.12 2.33
CA LEU A 228 -22.24 -14.19 3.22
C LEU A 228 -23.08 -12.92 3.48
N ILE A 229 -23.74 -12.36 2.45
CA ILE A 229 -24.63 -11.19 2.62
C ILE A 229 -25.78 -11.55 3.57
N GLN A 230 -26.53 -12.62 3.27
CA GLN A 230 -27.70 -13.04 4.04
C GLN A 230 -27.33 -13.40 5.49
N TRP A 231 -26.24 -14.16 5.69
CA TRP A 231 -25.77 -14.46 7.03
C TRP A 231 -25.40 -13.20 7.81
N THR A 232 -24.72 -12.23 7.14
CA THR A 232 -24.36 -10.97 7.80
C THR A 232 -25.59 -10.20 8.21
N GLU A 233 -26.60 -10.08 7.35
CA GLU A 233 -27.81 -9.31 7.60
C GLU A 233 -28.69 -9.97 8.67
N ASP A 234 -28.91 -11.28 8.59
CA ASP A 234 -29.88 -11.98 9.43
C ASP A 234 -29.31 -12.58 10.70
N GLN A 235 -28.08 -13.11 10.65
CA GLN A 235 -27.54 -14.03 11.65
C GLN A 235 -26.24 -13.55 12.31
N HIS A 236 -25.64 -12.44 11.85
CA HIS A 236 -24.42 -11.95 12.51
C HIS A 236 -24.71 -11.68 13.99
N PRO A 237 -23.90 -12.24 14.95
CA PRO A 237 -24.18 -12.12 16.38
C PRO A 237 -24.16 -10.66 16.86
N ASN A 238 -23.25 -9.83 16.31
CA ASN A 238 -23.27 -8.40 16.59
C ASN A 238 -24.27 -7.70 15.65
N VAL A 239 -25.37 -7.25 16.23
CA VAL A 239 -26.49 -6.59 15.48
C VAL A 239 -26.03 -5.33 14.76
N LEU A 240 -25.03 -4.62 15.27
CA LEU A 240 -24.50 -3.40 14.65
C LEU A 240 -23.75 -3.67 13.33
N LEU A 241 -23.33 -4.91 13.11
CA LEU A 241 -22.66 -5.32 11.85
C LEU A 241 -23.62 -5.86 10.80
N ARG A 242 -24.90 -6.07 11.11
CA ARG A 242 -25.88 -6.63 10.17
C ARG A 242 -26.14 -5.78 8.93
N GLN A 243 -25.70 -4.52 8.94
CA GLN A 243 -25.77 -3.63 7.76
C GLN A 243 -24.45 -3.48 7.02
N SER A 244 -23.44 -4.27 7.37
CA SER A 244 -22.10 -4.18 6.76
C SER A 244 -22.07 -4.67 5.31
N LEU A 245 -22.90 -5.64 4.99
CA LEU A 245 -23.23 -6.10 3.64
C LEU A 245 -24.72 -5.92 3.41
N ARG A 246 -25.13 -5.65 2.18
CA ARG A 246 -26.51 -5.23 1.86
C ARG A 246 -26.97 -5.83 0.54
N GLU A 247 -28.28 -5.97 0.39
CA GLU A 247 -28.92 -6.23 -0.90
C GLU A 247 -28.63 -5.11 -1.93
N PRO A 248 -28.70 -5.42 -3.24
CA PRO A 248 -29.25 -6.62 -3.86
C PRO A 248 -28.30 -7.81 -3.85
N LEU A 249 -28.85 -9.02 -3.78
CA LEU A 249 -28.11 -10.26 -4.01
C LEU A 249 -27.66 -10.32 -5.48
N ILE A 250 -26.54 -11.01 -5.73
CA ILE A 250 -26.01 -11.21 -7.08
C ILE A 250 -26.82 -12.32 -7.78
N ASN A 251 -27.26 -12.04 -9.00
CA ASN A 251 -27.93 -13.01 -9.86
C ASN A 251 -26.99 -13.51 -10.95
N VAL A 252 -27.19 -14.74 -11.39
CA VAL A 252 -26.58 -15.24 -12.63
C VAL A 252 -27.22 -14.53 -13.83
N THR A 253 -26.46 -14.37 -14.92
CA THR A 253 -26.96 -13.82 -16.18
C THR A 253 -27.91 -14.80 -16.89
N ASP A 254 -28.70 -14.28 -17.81
CA ASP A 254 -29.49 -15.13 -18.70
C ASP A 254 -28.55 -16.04 -19.52
N PRO A 255 -28.90 -17.33 -19.75
CA PRO A 255 -28.06 -18.24 -20.54
C PRO A 255 -27.76 -17.75 -21.97
N ASN A 256 -28.54 -16.82 -22.50
CA ASN A 256 -28.32 -16.21 -23.82
C ASN A 256 -27.59 -14.88 -23.76
N ASP A 257 -27.13 -14.45 -22.58
CA ASP A 257 -26.33 -13.24 -22.43
C ASP A 257 -25.03 -13.34 -23.25
N PRO A 258 -24.53 -12.26 -23.85
CA PRO A 258 -23.24 -12.25 -24.54
C PRO A 258 -22.05 -12.68 -23.66
N HIS A 259 -22.19 -12.54 -22.35
CA HIS A 259 -21.18 -12.92 -21.33
C HIS A 259 -21.82 -13.83 -20.27
N PRO A 260 -22.16 -15.09 -20.60
CA PRO A 260 -22.81 -16.00 -19.66
C PRO A 260 -21.82 -16.44 -18.57
N ASN A 261 -22.38 -16.82 -17.41
CA ASN A 261 -21.57 -17.37 -16.33
C ASN A 261 -20.78 -18.63 -16.79
N PRO A 262 -19.58 -18.86 -16.25
CA PRO A 262 -18.88 -20.12 -16.45
C PRO A 262 -19.74 -21.32 -16.02
N PRO A 263 -19.55 -22.51 -16.62
CA PRO A 263 -20.22 -23.74 -16.18
C PRO A 263 -20.06 -23.96 -14.68
N ASP A 264 -21.17 -24.27 -13.99
CA ASP A 264 -21.14 -24.41 -12.53
C ASP A 264 -20.33 -25.61 -12.08
N ASN A 265 -19.52 -25.42 -11.04
CA ASN A 265 -18.69 -26.44 -10.42
C ASN A 265 -18.69 -26.27 -8.90
N PRO A 266 -19.67 -26.83 -8.18
CA PRO A 266 -19.71 -26.78 -6.72
C PRO A 266 -18.46 -27.35 -6.04
N ALA A 267 -17.83 -28.37 -6.65
CA ALA A 267 -16.58 -28.97 -6.15
C ALA A 267 -15.36 -28.03 -6.29
N GLY A 268 -15.48 -26.94 -7.06
CA GLY A 268 -14.45 -25.90 -7.18
C GLY A 268 -14.32 -25.00 -5.94
N ILE A 269 -15.25 -25.12 -4.98
CA ILE A 269 -15.20 -24.35 -3.71
C ILE A 269 -14.65 -25.25 -2.61
N THR A 270 -13.58 -24.81 -1.95
CA THR A 270 -12.99 -25.51 -0.81
C THR A 270 -12.89 -24.58 0.39
N LEU A 271 -13.61 -24.89 1.47
CA LEU A 271 -13.49 -24.24 2.77
C LEU A 271 -12.65 -25.11 3.69
N TYR A 272 -11.39 -24.74 3.93
CA TYR A 272 -10.45 -25.56 4.67
C TYR A 272 -10.42 -25.14 6.15
N LEU A 273 -11.07 -25.92 7.01
CA LEU A 273 -11.22 -25.62 8.44
C LEU A 273 -10.18 -26.31 9.35
N ASN A 274 -9.32 -27.18 8.82
CA ASN A 274 -8.30 -27.79 9.66
C ASN A 274 -7.34 -26.73 10.19
N LYS A 275 -6.93 -26.90 11.45
CA LYS A 275 -6.00 -25.99 12.11
C LYS A 275 -4.63 -26.06 11.44
N LEU A 276 -4.11 -24.91 11.02
CA LEU A 276 -2.79 -24.75 10.42
C LEU A 276 -2.03 -23.63 11.13
N THR A 277 -0.73 -23.77 11.23
CA THR A 277 0.15 -22.63 11.48
C THR A 277 0.28 -21.78 10.20
N SER A 278 0.75 -20.53 10.31
CA SER A 278 0.97 -19.68 9.13
C SER A 278 1.91 -20.34 8.11
N GLU A 279 2.92 -21.07 8.56
CA GLU A 279 3.87 -21.76 7.68
C GLU A 279 3.24 -22.97 6.99
N GLU A 280 2.43 -23.75 7.71
CA GLU A 280 1.71 -24.90 7.14
C GLU A 280 0.69 -24.48 6.11
N GLU A 281 -0.02 -23.36 6.34
CA GLU A 281 -0.96 -22.80 5.37
C GLU A 281 -0.25 -22.43 4.06
N LEU A 282 0.87 -21.70 4.13
CA LEU A 282 1.64 -21.33 2.95
C LEU A 282 2.13 -22.56 2.18
N LYS A 283 2.67 -23.57 2.87
CA LYS A 283 3.09 -24.82 2.25
C LYS A 283 1.93 -25.59 1.60
N LEU A 284 0.75 -25.58 2.24
CA LEU A 284 -0.44 -26.22 1.70
C LEU A 284 -0.90 -25.52 0.41
N ALA A 285 -1.01 -24.18 0.44
CA ALA A 285 -1.44 -23.39 -0.70
C ALA A 285 -0.47 -23.53 -1.89
N VAL A 286 0.84 -23.41 -1.64
CA VAL A 286 1.88 -23.57 -2.67
C VAL A 286 1.87 -24.98 -3.25
N ARG A 287 1.74 -26.02 -2.42
CA ARG A 287 1.61 -27.41 -2.90
C ARG A 287 0.36 -27.58 -3.75
N SER A 288 -0.79 -27.05 -3.32
CA SER A 288 -2.04 -27.13 -4.07
C SER A 288 -1.91 -26.51 -5.47
N VAL A 289 -1.39 -25.29 -5.56
CA VAL A 289 -1.26 -24.61 -6.85
C VAL A 289 -0.18 -25.26 -7.74
N LYS A 290 0.90 -25.76 -7.16
CA LYS A 290 1.95 -26.47 -7.89
C LYS A 290 1.43 -27.72 -8.64
N TYR A 291 0.47 -28.44 -8.04
CA TYR A 291 -0.18 -29.58 -8.69
C TYR A 291 -1.25 -29.13 -9.70
N TRP A 292 -1.87 -27.99 -9.51
CA TRP A 292 -2.94 -27.49 -10.37
C TRP A 292 -2.43 -26.84 -11.67
N LEU A 293 -1.35 -26.04 -11.60
CA LEU A 293 -0.83 -25.26 -12.71
C LEU A 293 -0.50 -26.06 -13.99
N PRO A 294 0.14 -27.24 -13.93
CA PRO A 294 0.51 -28.00 -15.13
C PRO A 294 -0.70 -28.41 -15.98
N ASP A 295 -1.86 -28.66 -15.33
CA ASP A 295 -3.09 -29.07 -16.00
C ASP A 295 -3.92 -27.87 -16.49
N HIS A 296 -3.55 -26.64 -16.07
CA HIS A 296 -4.30 -25.41 -16.36
C HIS A 296 -3.40 -24.27 -16.85
N PRO A 297 -2.57 -24.46 -17.90
CA PRO A 297 -1.59 -23.45 -18.33
C PRO A 297 -2.23 -22.18 -18.91
N ASP A 298 -3.47 -22.27 -19.38
CA ASP A 298 -4.22 -21.14 -19.98
C ASP A 298 -5.15 -20.42 -18.99
N GLN A 299 -5.11 -20.81 -17.71
CA GLN A 299 -5.93 -20.19 -16.67
C GLN A 299 -5.13 -19.24 -15.79
N THR A 300 -5.85 -18.29 -15.23
CA THR A 300 -5.32 -17.30 -14.29
C THR A 300 -5.52 -17.76 -12.86
N VAL A 301 -4.54 -17.51 -11.98
CA VAL A 301 -4.65 -17.87 -10.56
C VAL A 301 -4.07 -16.78 -9.66
N ALA A 302 -4.78 -16.46 -8.57
CA ALA A 302 -4.31 -15.53 -7.56
C ALA A 302 -4.28 -16.15 -6.16
N MET A 303 -3.32 -15.72 -5.36
CA MET A 303 -3.28 -15.92 -3.91
C MET A 303 -3.42 -14.58 -3.24
N LEU A 304 -4.55 -14.36 -2.58
CA LEU A 304 -4.88 -13.14 -1.87
C LEU A 304 -4.53 -13.25 -0.39
N ILE A 305 -3.86 -12.22 0.11
CA ILE A 305 -3.25 -12.22 1.44
C ILE A 305 -3.60 -10.93 2.20
N PRO A 306 -3.60 -10.94 3.55
CA PRO A 306 -3.99 -9.79 4.34
C PRO A 306 -2.95 -8.66 4.35
N SER A 307 -1.67 -8.98 4.20
CA SER A 307 -0.58 -7.98 4.30
C SER A 307 0.60 -8.29 3.39
N ASN A 308 1.37 -7.25 3.03
CA ASN A 308 2.59 -7.44 2.23
C ASN A 308 3.62 -8.34 2.93
N TYR A 309 3.74 -8.25 4.26
CA TYR A 309 4.64 -9.12 5.04
C TYR A 309 4.30 -10.61 4.90
N TYR A 310 2.99 -10.94 4.91
CA TYR A 310 2.56 -12.31 4.66
C TYR A 310 2.82 -12.74 3.21
N GLY A 311 2.68 -11.79 2.28
CA GLY A 311 2.99 -11.99 0.86
C GLY A 311 4.45 -12.29 0.57
N GLU A 312 5.37 -11.63 1.26
CA GLU A 312 6.81 -11.90 1.13
C GLU A 312 7.13 -13.35 1.51
N LYS A 313 6.56 -13.85 2.61
CA LYS A 313 6.73 -15.26 3.01
C LYS A 313 6.14 -16.24 2.00
N LEU A 314 4.98 -15.89 1.43
CA LEU A 314 4.35 -16.69 0.37
C LEU A 314 5.25 -16.75 -0.88
N VAL A 315 5.78 -15.60 -1.29
CA VAL A 315 6.70 -15.51 -2.43
C VAL A 315 7.98 -16.33 -2.19
N GLU A 316 8.56 -16.27 -0.99
CA GLU A 316 9.70 -17.12 -0.63
C GLU A 316 9.37 -18.63 -0.77
N GLU A 317 8.17 -19.02 -0.33
CA GLU A 317 7.76 -20.43 -0.42
C GLU A 317 7.48 -20.85 -1.87
N LEU A 318 6.91 -19.96 -2.72
CA LEU A 318 6.75 -20.19 -4.15
C LEU A 318 8.12 -20.35 -4.84
N LYS A 319 9.09 -19.48 -4.54
CA LYS A 319 10.47 -19.57 -5.04
C LYS A 319 11.15 -20.88 -4.65
N LYS A 320 11.08 -21.29 -3.38
CA LYS A 320 11.62 -22.56 -2.88
C LYS A 320 11.07 -23.78 -3.64
N ASN A 321 9.80 -23.72 -4.05
CA ASN A 321 9.13 -24.79 -4.78
C ASN A 321 9.21 -24.64 -6.31
N SER A 322 9.93 -23.64 -6.82
CA SER A 322 10.06 -23.32 -8.25
C SER A 322 8.71 -23.16 -8.96
N VAL A 323 7.74 -22.52 -8.29
CA VAL A 323 6.43 -22.21 -8.86
C VAL A 323 6.51 -20.84 -9.56
N PRO A 324 6.16 -20.74 -10.85
CA PRO A 324 6.10 -19.47 -11.55
C PRO A 324 5.11 -18.52 -10.88
N HIS A 325 5.52 -17.28 -10.60
CA HIS A 325 4.67 -16.31 -9.91
C HIS A 325 4.99 -14.89 -10.32
N HIS A 326 4.01 -14.00 -10.13
CA HIS A 326 4.12 -12.55 -10.27
C HIS A 326 3.68 -11.86 -8.97
N GLU A 327 4.43 -10.86 -8.54
CA GLU A 327 4.19 -10.14 -7.29
C GLU A 327 3.42 -8.83 -7.56
N LEU A 328 2.15 -8.79 -7.19
CA LEU A 328 1.36 -7.55 -7.16
C LEU A 328 1.34 -7.00 -5.71
N LEU A 329 2.54 -6.86 -5.11
CA LEU A 329 2.76 -6.34 -3.77
C LEU A 329 3.14 -4.83 -3.81
N ARG A 330 3.67 -4.32 -2.70
CA ARG A 330 4.00 -2.89 -2.55
C ARG A 330 5.00 -2.39 -3.57
N THR A 331 6.07 -3.17 -3.79
CA THR A 331 7.14 -2.89 -4.75
C THR A 331 7.42 -4.16 -5.52
N THR A 332 7.49 -4.10 -6.84
CA THR A 332 7.78 -5.29 -7.67
C THR A 332 9.19 -5.80 -7.40
N ASP A 333 9.43 -7.11 -7.62
CA ASP A 333 10.76 -7.72 -7.48
C ASP A 333 11.79 -7.04 -8.41
N SER A 334 11.37 -6.69 -9.64
CA SER A 334 12.21 -5.93 -10.58
C SER A 334 12.63 -4.58 -10.00
N THR A 335 11.68 -3.80 -9.47
CA THR A 335 11.98 -2.49 -8.84
C THR A 335 12.94 -2.64 -7.66
N ARG A 336 12.73 -3.65 -6.79
CA ARG A 336 13.64 -3.91 -5.66
C ARG A 336 15.04 -4.28 -6.12
N LYS A 337 15.16 -5.14 -7.13
CA LYS A 337 16.45 -5.54 -7.68
C LYS A 337 17.20 -4.35 -8.28
N THR A 338 16.50 -3.51 -9.04
CA THR A 338 17.10 -2.30 -9.63
C THR A 338 17.50 -1.29 -8.55
N VAL A 339 16.63 -1.04 -7.55
CA VAL A 339 16.98 -0.14 -6.44
C VAL A 339 18.15 -0.70 -5.62
N ASN A 340 18.16 -2.01 -5.32
CA ASN A 340 19.27 -2.65 -4.61
C ASN A 340 20.58 -2.56 -5.39
N LEU A 341 20.54 -2.72 -6.71
CA LEU A 341 21.70 -2.55 -7.58
C LEU A 341 22.31 -1.15 -7.41
N PHE A 342 21.51 -0.09 -7.55
CA PHE A 342 21.98 1.28 -7.35
C PHE A 342 22.45 1.52 -5.91
N THR A 343 21.74 0.99 -4.91
CA THR A 343 22.13 1.09 -3.50
C THR A 343 23.53 0.54 -3.26
N GLN A 344 23.82 -0.68 -3.76
CA GLN A 344 25.14 -1.31 -3.61
C GLN A 344 26.23 -0.55 -4.36
N ILE A 345 25.93 -0.05 -5.57
CA ILE A 345 26.89 0.74 -6.35
C ILE A 345 27.19 2.06 -5.64
N LEU A 346 26.19 2.82 -5.20
CA LEU A 346 26.38 4.08 -4.48
C LEU A 346 27.11 3.86 -3.14
N GLN A 347 26.83 2.77 -2.45
CA GLN A 347 27.55 2.40 -1.22
C GLN A 347 29.04 2.17 -1.47
N HIS A 348 29.39 1.48 -2.56
CA HIS A 348 30.79 1.32 -2.95
C HIS A 348 31.43 2.65 -3.33
N LEU A 349 30.75 3.47 -4.15
CA LEU A 349 31.27 4.78 -4.56
C LEU A 349 31.49 5.73 -3.38
N SER A 350 30.69 5.61 -2.31
CA SER A 350 30.88 6.37 -1.07
C SER A 350 32.03 5.87 -0.20
N THR A 351 32.39 4.57 -0.31
CA THR A 351 33.43 3.92 0.51
C THR A 351 34.31 2.99 -0.33
N PRO A 352 35.07 3.53 -1.33
CA PRO A 352 35.74 2.70 -2.34
C PRO A 352 36.87 1.81 -1.77
N ALA A 353 37.44 2.16 -0.64
CA ALA A 353 38.48 1.36 0.03
C ALA A 353 37.93 0.10 0.73
N LYS A 354 36.61 -0.07 0.82
CA LYS A 354 35.99 -1.20 1.50
C LYS A 354 35.81 -2.40 0.54
N THR A 355 36.66 -3.44 0.72
CA THR A 355 36.69 -4.64 -0.14
C THR A 355 35.38 -5.42 -0.13
N SER A 356 34.64 -5.44 0.99
CA SER A 356 33.31 -6.05 1.03
C SER A 356 32.35 -5.34 0.09
N ALA A 357 32.29 -4.00 0.07
CA ALA A 357 31.43 -3.24 -0.82
C ALA A 357 31.81 -3.50 -2.30
N LEU A 358 33.10 -3.59 -2.62
CA LEU A 358 33.57 -3.91 -3.96
C LEU A 358 33.09 -5.29 -4.44
N SER A 359 33.20 -6.32 -3.58
CA SER A 359 32.73 -7.67 -3.90
C SER A 359 31.21 -7.77 -4.01
N ASP A 360 30.49 -6.99 -3.20
CA ASP A 360 29.02 -6.97 -3.20
C ASP A 360 28.49 -6.32 -4.48
N VAL A 361 29.14 -5.25 -4.97
CA VAL A 361 28.81 -4.63 -6.28
C VAL A 361 29.02 -5.63 -7.41
N PHE A 362 30.15 -6.34 -7.46
CA PHE A 362 30.34 -7.35 -8.51
C PHE A 362 29.25 -8.43 -8.45
N SER A 363 28.93 -8.90 -7.26
CA SER A 363 27.90 -9.93 -7.06
C SER A 363 26.53 -9.47 -7.51
N VAL A 364 26.12 -8.24 -7.16
CA VAL A 364 24.79 -7.74 -7.50
C VAL A 364 24.66 -7.45 -8.99
N ILE A 365 25.69 -6.88 -9.63
CA ILE A 365 25.71 -6.66 -11.08
C ILE A 365 25.60 -7.99 -11.83
N THR A 366 26.42 -8.98 -11.46
CA THR A 366 26.43 -10.29 -12.13
C THR A 366 25.07 -10.98 -12.02
N ARG A 367 24.47 -10.99 -10.84
CA ARG A 367 23.11 -11.56 -10.65
C ARG A 367 22.05 -10.82 -11.46
N PHE A 368 22.14 -9.49 -11.48
CA PHE A 368 21.20 -8.67 -12.24
C PHE A 368 21.28 -8.96 -13.75
N LEU A 369 22.48 -8.95 -14.31
CA LEU A 369 22.68 -9.16 -15.76
C LEU A 369 22.34 -10.58 -16.25
N HIS A 370 22.56 -11.60 -15.40
CA HIS A 370 22.24 -12.99 -15.74
C HIS A 370 20.82 -13.41 -15.36
N HIS A 371 20.03 -12.57 -14.70
CA HIS A 371 18.70 -12.90 -14.14
C HIS A 371 18.71 -14.18 -13.29
N ASP A 372 19.87 -14.51 -12.67
CA ASP A 372 20.06 -15.68 -11.82
C ASP A 372 20.60 -15.24 -10.45
N GLU A 373 19.99 -15.73 -9.39
CA GLU A 373 20.45 -15.46 -8.04
C GLU A 373 21.73 -16.23 -7.67
N ARG A 374 22.10 -17.23 -8.47
CA ARG A 374 23.30 -18.04 -8.27
C ARG A 374 24.46 -17.51 -9.10
N LEU A 375 25.59 -17.31 -8.45
CA LEU A 375 26.84 -16.99 -9.13
C LEU A 375 27.42 -18.26 -9.75
N SER A 376 28.00 -18.13 -10.94
CA SER A 376 28.80 -19.20 -11.53
C SER A 376 30.02 -19.52 -10.65
N PRO A 377 30.66 -20.69 -10.83
CA PRO A 377 31.90 -21.01 -10.12
C PRO A 377 33.00 -19.94 -10.35
N ILE A 378 33.08 -19.41 -11.56
CA ILE A 378 34.03 -18.36 -11.94
C ILE A 378 33.70 -17.04 -11.23
N ASP A 379 32.42 -16.63 -11.21
CA ASP A 379 32.01 -15.40 -10.55
C ASP A 379 32.16 -15.51 -9.01
N THR A 380 31.95 -16.71 -8.45
CA THR A 380 32.21 -17.00 -7.04
C THR A 380 33.70 -16.82 -6.70
N GLU A 381 34.58 -17.28 -7.58
CA GLU A 381 36.03 -17.11 -7.41
C GLU A 381 36.42 -15.61 -7.51
N ILE A 382 35.84 -14.87 -8.46
CA ILE A 382 36.07 -13.40 -8.56
C ILE A 382 35.65 -12.70 -7.26
N VAL A 383 34.48 -13.02 -6.71
CA VAL A 383 34.02 -12.47 -5.42
C VAL A 383 35.02 -12.76 -4.31
N ARG A 384 35.58 -13.98 -4.26
CA ARG A 384 36.58 -14.37 -3.29
C ARG A 384 37.88 -13.54 -3.44
N LEU A 385 38.34 -13.37 -4.67
CA LEU A 385 39.51 -12.57 -5.01
C LEU A 385 39.34 -11.11 -4.60
N LEU A 386 38.19 -10.49 -4.94
CA LEU A 386 37.87 -9.10 -4.57
C LEU A 386 37.80 -8.89 -3.06
N LYS A 387 37.22 -9.86 -2.31
CA LYS A 387 37.20 -9.81 -0.83
C LYS A 387 38.60 -9.91 -0.22
N GLY A 388 39.52 -10.64 -0.88
CA GLY A 388 40.87 -10.87 -0.44
C GLY A 388 41.85 -9.74 -0.74
N LEU A 389 41.46 -8.69 -1.45
CA LEU A 389 42.32 -7.56 -1.81
C LEU A 389 42.85 -6.86 -0.57
N LYS A 390 44.17 -6.74 -0.48
CA LYS A 390 44.84 -5.99 0.60
C LYS A 390 44.90 -4.47 0.33
N LYS A 391 44.88 -4.10 -0.94
CA LYS A 391 44.97 -2.71 -1.43
C LYS A 391 43.99 -2.50 -2.57
N PRO A 392 42.70 -2.29 -2.27
CA PRO A 392 41.70 -2.08 -3.32
C PRO A 392 41.98 -0.88 -4.22
N GLU A 393 42.74 0.11 -3.71
CA GLU A 393 43.16 1.30 -4.47
C GLU A 393 44.09 0.94 -5.64
N ALA A 394 44.93 -0.07 -5.48
CA ALA A 394 45.82 -0.54 -6.55
C ALA A 394 45.05 -1.21 -7.68
N PHE A 395 43.89 -1.82 -7.38
CA PHE A 395 42.97 -2.34 -8.38
C PHE A 395 42.18 -1.22 -9.04
N LEU A 396 41.64 -0.29 -8.28
CA LEU A 396 40.75 0.77 -8.80
C LEU A 396 41.52 1.84 -9.58
N TRP A 397 42.69 2.27 -9.06
CA TRP A 397 43.53 3.35 -9.63
C TRP A 397 44.99 2.93 -9.74
N PRO A 398 45.33 1.99 -10.66
CA PRO A 398 46.70 1.58 -10.87
C PRO A 398 47.53 2.77 -11.29
N THR A 399 48.76 2.88 -10.76
CA THR A 399 49.72 3.90 -11.22
C THR A 399 50.27 3.53 -12.60
N PRO A 400 50.76 4.51 -13.40
CA PRO A 400 51.31 4.21 -14.73
C PRO A 400 52.47 3.18 -14.74
N SER A 401 53.12 2.98 -13.59
CA SER A 401 54.22 2.05 -13.40
C SER A 401 53.83 0.68 -12.81
N GLN A 402 52.56 0.51 -12.43
CA GLN A 402 52.09 -0.72 -11.78
C GLN A 402 50.83 -1.26 -12.50
N SER A 403 50.86 -2.54 -12.77
CA SER A 403 49.64 -3.22 -13.28
C SER A 403 48.64 -3.44 -12.15
N TRP A 404 47.33 -3.25 -12.42
CA TRP A 404 46.28 -3.57 -11.45
C TRP A 404 46.30 -5.05 -11.03
N MET A 405 46.93 -5.92 -11.83
CA MET A 405 47.09 -7.33 -11.52
C MET A 405 47.95 -7.58 -10.26
N GLU A 406 48.89 -6.64 -9.96
CA GLU A 406 49.72 -6.73 -8.77
C GLU A 406 48.93 -6.62 -7.46
N ALA A 407 47.65 -6.18 -7.54
CA ALA A 407 46.76 -6.17 -6.38
C ALA A 407 46.27 -7.59 -5.99
N PHE A 408 46.37 -8.57 -6.92
CA PHE A 408 45.95 -9.95 -6.72
C PHE A 408 47.16 -10.86 -6.42
N PRO A 409 46.95 -12.02 -5.73
CA PRO A 409 48.03 -12.97 -5.52
C PRO A 409 48.55 -13.51 -6.87
N ASP A 410 49.87 -13.77 -6.89
CA ASP A 410 50.58 -14.34 -8.06
C ASP A 410 49.86 -15.61 -8.53
N ASN A 411 49.45 -15.65 -9.81
CA ASN A 411 48.78 -16.72 -10.55
C ASN A 411 47.29 -16.51 -10.86
N LEU A 412 46.90 -15.37 -11.42
CA LEU A 412 45.67 -15.24 -12.19
C LEU A 412 45.87 -15.90 -13.57
N GLU A 413 45.91 -17.25 -13.64
CA GLU A 413 46.13 -17.99 -14.88
C GLU A 413 44.83 -18.12 -15.74
N ASN A 414 43.65 -17.83 -15.16
CA ASN A 414 42.39 -17.95 -15.87
C ASN A 414 42.06 -16.69 -16.68
N ALA A 415 42.16 -16.80 -18.00
CA ALA A 415 41.89 -15.71 -18.93
C ALA A 415 40.48 -15.14 -18.83
N GLU A 416 39.49 -15.94 -18.48
CA GLU A 416 38.09 -15.48 -18.30
C GLU A 416 37.92 -14.63 -17.04
N ILE A 417 38.54 -15.03 -15.93
CA ILE A 417 38.58 -14.23 -14.70
C ILE A 417 39.24 -12.88 -14.96
N PHE A 418 40.36 -12.90 -15.67
CA PHE A 418 41.10 -11.68 -16.04
C PHE A 418 40.21 -10.73 -16.85
N GLN A 419 39.55 -11.22 -17.90
CA GLN A 419 38.71 -10.40 -18.76
C GLN A 419 37.52 -9.80 -18.00
N LYS A 420 36.87 -10.56 -17.15
CA LYS A 420 35.76 -10.08 -16.30
C LYS A 420 36.23 -9.01 -15.29
N LEU A 421 37.36 -9.20 -14.67
CA LEU A 421 37.94 -8.22 -13.74
C LEU A 421 38.35 -6.93 -14.46
N GLU A 422 38.92 -7.02 -15.67
CA GLU A 422 39.29 -5.85 -16.45
C GLU A 422 38.07 -5.01 -16.87
N VAL A 423 37.00 -5.66 -17.33
CA VAL A 423 35.76 -4.99 -17.68
C VAL A 423 35.17 -4.31 -16.45
N PHE A 424 35.09 -5.03 -15.33
CA PHE A 424 34.54 -4.51 -14.08
C PHE A 424 35.35 -3.32 -13.56
N GLN A 425 36.68 -3.38 -13.60
CA GLN A 425 37.55 -2.28 -13.21
C GLN A 425 37.28 -1.01 -14.04
N LYS A 426 37.22 -1.16 -15.37
CA LYS A 426 36.95 -0.02 -16.27
C LYS A 426 35.59 0.62 -16.02
N GLN A 427 34.57 -0.20 -15.72
CA GLN A 427 33.25 0.31 -15.32
C GLN A 427 33.32 1.11 -14.04
N LEU A 428 33.96 0.57 -12.99
CA LEU A 428 34.11 1.27 -11.72
C LEU A 428 34.88 2.58 -11.85
N GLN A 429 35.98 2.60 -12.62
CA GLN A 429 36.73 3.83 -12.88
C GLN A 429 35.87 4.90 -13.55
N ARG A 430 35.04 4.50 -14.53
CA ARG A 430 34.10 5.41 -15.17
C ARG A 430 33.10 5.99 -14.19
N TRP A 431 32.51 5.16 -13.31
CA TRP A 431 31.55 5.61 -12.32
C TRP A 431 32.18 6.47 -11.22
N HIS A 432 33.39 6.16 -10.79
CA HIS A 432 34.15 7.03 -9.87
C HIS A 432 34.40 8.42 -10.48
N ASN A 433 34.75 8.49 -11.75
CA ASN A 433 34.91 9.78 -12.43
C ASN A 433 33.58 10.53 -12.55
N ALA A 434 32.47 9.82 -12.69
CA ALA A 434 31.13 10.39 -12.74
C ALA A 434 30.60 10.86 -11.38
N CYS A 435 31.24 10.51 -10.25
CA CYS A 435 30.85 11.02 -8.92
C CYS A 435 30.98 12.55 -8.77
N LEU A 436 31.63 13.22 -9.70
CA LEU A 436 31.73 14.69 -9.74
C LEU A 436 30.51 15.34 -10.40
N LEU A 437 29.63 14.56 -11.03
CA LEU A 437 28.42 15.02 -11.66
C LEU A 437 27.25 15.05 -10.66
N PRO A 438 26.17 15.79 -10.95
CA PRO A 438 24.92 15.67 -10.19
C PRO A 438 24.44 14.23 -10.09
N ILE A 439 23.76 13.90 -8.99
CA ILE A 439 23.37 12.51 -8.67
C ILE A 439 22.50 11.87 -9.74
N ASP A 440 21.60 12.61 -10.35
CA ASP A 440 20.75 12.16 -11.45
C ASP A 440 21.59 11.70 -12.66
N GLN A 441 22.59 12.48 -13.03
CA GLN A 441 23.49 12.14 -14.13
C GLN A 441 24.38 10.92 -13.80
N LEU A 442 24.85 10.79 -12.57
CA LEU A 442 25.57 9.61 -12.12
C LEU A 442 24.70 8.35 -12.27
N ILE A 443 23.45 8.38 -11.80
CA ILE A 443 22.50 7.25 -11.92
C ILE A 443 22.27 6.89 -13.39
N LEU A 444 22.07 7.89 -14.26
CA LEU A 444 21.84 7.65 -15.68
C LEU A 444 23.06 7.06 -16.39
N ILE A 445 24.29 7.48 -16.03
CA ILE A 445 25.52 6.89 -16.57
C ILE A 445 25.63 5.42 -16.18
N ILE A 446 25.38 5.09 -14.90
CA ILE A 446 25.38 3.70 -14.42
C ILE A 446 24.32 2.88 -15.16
N ALA A 447 23.11 3.44 -15.32
CA ALA A 447 22.02 2.78 -16.02
C ALA A 447 22.36 2.48 -17.49
N MET A 448 22.93 3.43 -18.20
CA MET A 448 23.34 3.25 -19.61
C MET A 448 24.43 2.18 -19.79
N ASP A 449 25.25 1.94 -18.78
CA ASP A 449 26.27 0.91 -18.81
C ASP A 449 25.73 -0.50 -18.51
N LEU A 450 24.60 -0.60 -17.78
CA LEU A 450 24.08 -1.87 -17.27
C LEU A 450 22.79 -2.32 -17.93
N PHE A 451 21.93 -1.40 -18.40
CA PHE A 451 20.59 -1.72 -18.85
C PHE A 451 20.46 -1.62 -20.37
N THR A 452 19.87 -2.64 -20.95
CA THR A 452 19.48 -2.68 -22.35
C THR A 452 17.97 -2.65 -22.54
N ASP A 453 17.22 -2.99 -21.49
CA ASP A 453 15.75 -2.98 -21.52
C ASP A 453 15.19 -1.60 -21.19
N MET A 454 14.15 -1.20 -21.94
CA MET A 454 13.49 0.11 -21.79
C MET A 454 12.79 0.27 -20.44
N THR A 455 12.33 -0.82 -19.83
CA THR A 455 11.66 -0.80 -18.53
C THR A 455 12.64 -0.47 -17.41
N ASP A 456 13.82 -1.12 -17.43
CA ASP A 456 14.89 -0.86 -16.45
C ASP A 456 15.46 0.54 -16.59
N LEU A 457 15.62 1.04 -17.84
CA LEU A 457 16.03 2.43 -18.10
C LEU A 457 14.99 3.45 -17.62
N ALA A 458 13.70 3.18 -17.80
CA ALA A 458 12.63 4.04 -17.30
C ALA A 458 12.61 4.09 -15.76
N LEU A 459 12.85 2.94 -15.11
CA LEU A 459 12.95 2.86 -13.66
C LEU A 459 14.19 3.60 -13.14
N ALA A 460 15.34 3.45 -13.79
CA ALA A 460 16.55 4.20 -13.47
C ALA A 460 16.35 5.71 -13.59
N ASN A 461 15.65 6.16 -14.64
CA ASN A 461 15.31 7.58 -14.81
C ASN A 461 14.43 8.08 -13.66
N LYS A 462 13.47 7.28 -13.20
CA LYS A 462 12.65 7.63 -12.04
C LYS A 462 13.46 7.71 -10.75
N ILE A 463 14.41 6.78 -10.53
CA ILE A 463 15.33 6.83 -9.39
C ILE A 463 16.19 8.10 -9.47
N ALA A 464 16.71 8.43 -10.65
CA ALA A 464 17.49 9.64 -10.88
C ALA A 464 16.70 10.91 -10.49
N GLN A 465 15.44 11.03 -10.93
CA GLN A 465 14.57 12.15 -10.56
C GLN A 465 14.33 12.26 -9.05
N VAL A 466 14.05 11.13 -8.37
CA VAL A 466 13.84 11.12 -6.91
C VAL A 466 15.08 11.59 -6.17
N LEU A 467 16.27 11.14 -6.60
CA LEU A 467 17.52 11.54 -5.97
C LEU A 467 17.91 12.99 -6.32
N GLU A 468 17.57 13.48 -7.53
CA GLU A 468 17.73 14.89 -7.92
C GLU A 468 16.90 15.82 -7.02
N HIS A 469 15.63 15.50 -6.81
CA HIS A 469 14.77 16.24 -5.88
C HIS A 469 15.34 16.25 -4.47
N ALA A 470 15.79 15.09 -3.96
CA ALA A 470 16.41 15.00 -2.64
C ALA A 470 17.71 15.83 -2.55
N SER A 471 18.51 15.87 -3.61
CA SER A 471 19.72 16.70 -3.70
C SER A 471 19.41 18.20 -3.74
N SER A 472 18.32 18.57 -4.44
CA SER A 472 17.86 19.97 -4.51
C SER A 472 17.34 20.47 -3.17
N ASP A 473 16.64 19.61 -2.43
CA ASP A 473 16.12 19.89 -1.09
C ASP A 473 17.22 19.93 -0.02
N ASN A 474 18.27 19.13 -0.20
CA ASN A 474 19.38 18.99 0.74
C ASN A 474 20.72 19.04 -0.03
N PRO A 475 21.22 20.22 -0.34
CA PRO A 475 22.45 20.39 -1.14
C PRO A 475 23.71 19.79 -0.49
N GLU A 476 23.68 19.52 0.83
CA GLU A 476 24.75 18.88 1.58
C GLU A 476 24.75 17.35 1.51
N PHE A 477 23.76 16.74 0.87
CA PHE A 477 23.68 15.28 0.78
C PHE A 477 24.88 14.70 0.05
N SER A 478 25.48 13.70 0.68
CA SER A 478 26.55 12.87 0.14
C SER A 478 26.01 11.59 -0.50
N LEU A 479 26.86 10.83 -1.19
CA LEU A 479 26.49 9.52 -1.72
C LEU A 479 26.01 8.55 -0.62
N SER A 480 26.50 8.69 0.62
CA SER A 480 26.03 7.90 1.76
C SER A 480 24.59 8.21 2.13
N ASP A 481 24.16 9.47 2.02
CA ASP A 481 22.80 9.89 2.34
C ASP A 481 21.82 9.37 1.28
N PHE A 482 22.19 9.45 -0.01
CA PHE A 482 21.40 8.84 -1.08
C PHE A 482 21.31 7.31 -0.96
N THR A 483 22.39 6.65 -0.53
CA THR A 483 22.37 5.22 -0.22
C THR A 483 21.39 4.91 0.90
N ALA A 484 21.37 5.71 1.97
CA ALA A 484 20.47 5.54 3.10
C ALA A 484 18.99 5.73 2.70
N MET A 485 18.69 6.62 1.73
CA MET A 485 17.35 6.80 1.18
C MET A 485 16.87 5.59 0.36
N LEU A 486 17.75 4.98 -0.43
CA LEU A 486 17.38 3.84 -1.28
C LEU A 486 17.27 2.52 -0.50
N LEU A 487 17.97 2.39 0.61
CA LEU A 487 18.07 1.15 1.39
C LEU A 487 16.71 0.63 1.91
N PRO A 488 15.81 1.46 2.47
CA PRO A 488 14.48 1.00 2.87
C PRO A 488 13.64 0.48 1.71
N ILE A 489 13.76 1.09 0.53
CA ILE A 489 13.07 0.67 -0.70
C ILE A 489 13.62 -0.68 -1.17
N ALA A 490 14.95 -0.84 -1.21
CA ALA A 490 15.63 -2.09 -1.55
C ALA A 490 15.20 -3.25 -0.63
N HIS A 491 14.93 -2.97 0.65
CA HIS A 491 14.47 -3.92 1.65
C HIS A 491 12.95 -4.01 1.78
N ASN A 492 12.18 -3.47 0.84
CA ASN A 492 10.70 -3.48 0.82
C ASN A 492 10.04 -2.88 2.09
N LYS A 493 10.74 -2.00 2.78
CA LYS A 493 10.22 -1.28 3.95
C LYS A 493 9.44 -0.03 3.54
N GLU A 494 9.79 0.55 2.40
CA GLU A 494 9.15 1.74 1.83
C GLU A 494 8.67 1.50 0.41
N ASN A 495 7.61 2.21 0.01
CA ASN A 495 7.13 2.21 -1.36
C ASN A 495 8.07 3.06 -2.22
N PHE A 496 8.46 2.52 -3.36
CA PHE A 496 8.96 3.32 -4.45
C PHE A 496 7.82 3.54 -5.44
N ALA A 497 7.36 4.78 -5.58
CA ALA A 497 6.41 5.17 -6.62
C ALA A 497 7.13 5.18 -7.98
N GLY A 498 7.61 4.02 -8.38
CA GLY A 498 8.06 3.74 -9.74
C GLY A 498 6.86 3.55 -10.67
N PHE A 499 7.11 3.16 -11.89
CA PHE A 499 6.05 2.65 -12.77
C PHE A 499 5.40 1.45 -12.07
N SER A 500 4.27 1.69 -11.41
CA SER A 500 3.47 0.60 -10.90
C SER A 500 2.69 0.03 -12.09
N ASP A 501 2.40 -1.26 -12.07
CA ASP A 501 1.46 -1.89 -13.00
C ASP A 501 0.10 -1.16 -13.03
N LYS A 502 -0.19 -0.31 -12.02
CA LYS A 502 -1.34 0.60 -12.00
C LYS A 502 -1.33 1.65 -13.12
N ASP A 503 -0.17 2.14 -13.56
CA ASP A 503 -0.10 3.16 -14.61
C ASP A 503 -0.38 2.59 -16.01
N LYS A 504 -0.33 1.25 -16.17
CA LYS A 504 -0.66 0.52 -17.42
C LYS A 504 -1.95 -0.31 -17.31
N GLY A 505 -2.59 -0.38 -16.12
CA GLY A 505 -3.69 -1.32 -15.84
C GLY A 505 -3.16 -2.76 -15.78
N PHE A 506 -3.13 -3.35 -14.58
CA PHE A 506 -2.75 -4.76 -14.42
C PHE A 506 -3.81 -5.65 -15.09
N ASP A 507 -3.36 -6.49 -16.02
CA ASP A 507 -4.21 -7.44 -16.75
C ASP A 507 -3.84 -8.87 -16.34
N PRO A 508 -4.69 -9.57 -15.56
CA PRO A 508 -4.45 -10.94 -15.14
C PRO A 508 -4.18 -11.91 -16.30
N ASP A 509 -4.76 -11.67 -17.49
CA ASP A 509 -4.61 -12.56 -18.64
C ASP A 509 -3.18 -12.62 -19.21
N GLN A 510 -2.34 -11.62 -18.90
CA GLN A 510 -0.93 -11.63 -19.25
C GLN A 510 -0.10 -12.59 -18.40
N TYR A 511 -0.66 -13.08 -17.27
CA TYR A 511 0.02 -13.92 -16.29
C TYR A 511 -0.59 -15.32 -16.18
N LYS A 512 -1.18 -15.83 -17.28
CA LYS A 512 -1.65 -17.22 -17.37
C LYS A 512 -0.52 -18.20 -17.08
N GLY A 513 -0.83 -19.27 -16.36
CA GLY A 513 0.17 -20.26 -15.95
C GLY A 513 1.13 -19.80 -14.86
N GLN A 514 0.91 -18.64 -14.26
CA GLN A 514 1.68 -18.09 -13.14
C GLN A 514 0.76 -17.71 -11.98
N VAL A 515 1.27 -17.80 -10.76
CA VAL A 515 0.54 -17.38 -9.54
C VAL A 515 0.70 -15.88 -9.33
N VAL A 516 -0.40 -15.13 -9.34
CA VAL A 516 -0.39 -13.73 -8.93
C VAL A 516 -0.53 -13.66 -7.41
N VAL A 517 0.45 -13.07 -6.72
CA VAL A 517 0.41 -12.80 -5.28
C VAL A 517 -0.02 -11.36 -5.07
N SER A 518 -1.16 -11.15 -4.41
CA SER A 518 -1.73 -9.81 -4.20
C SER A 518 -2.33 -9.68 -2.81
N THR A 519 -2.42 -8.45 -2.29
CA THR A 519 -3.26 -8.19 -1.12
C THR A 519 -4.73 -8.14 -1.51
N TYR A 520 -5.63 -8.45 -0.55
CA TYR A 520 -7.09 -8.35 -0.77
C TYR A 520 -7.51 -7.00 -1.37
N HIS A 521 -6.93 -5.89 -0.87
CA HIS A 521 -7.26 -4.55 -1.33
C HIS A 521 -6.83 -4.28 -2.79
N LYS A 522 -5.66 -4.76 -3.18
CA LYS A 522 -5.17 -4.60 -4.57
C LYS A 522 -5.90 -5.49 -5.56
N ALA A 523 -6.57 -6.53 -5.09
CA ALA A 523 -7.38 -7.42 -5.91
C ALA A 523 -8.73 -6.80 -6.34
N LYS A 524 -9.14 -5.66 -5.74
CA LYS A 524 -10.36 -4.95 -6.14
C LYS A 524 -10.28 -4.58 -7.63
N GLY A 525 -11.37 -4.82 -8.36
CA GLY A 525 -11.45 -4.60 -9.80
C GLY A 525 -10.83 -5.71 -10.68
N LEU A 526 -10.04 -6.62 -10.09
CA LEU A 526 -9.41 -7.74 -10.81
C LEU A 526 -10.23 -9.04 -10.66
N GLU A 527 -9.91 -10.05 -11.48
CA GLU A 527 -10.60 -11.35 -11.45
C GLU A 527 -9.72 -12.47 -12.00
N TRP A 528 -9.86 -13.68 -11.47
CA TRP A 528 -9.04 -14.85 -11.84
C TRP A 528 -9.88 -16.11 -11.92
N ASP A 529 -9.45 -17.08 -12.73
CA ASP A 529 -10.14 -18.37 -12.81
C ASP A 529 -10.12 -19.11 -11.48
N ARG A 530 -8.99 -19.07 -10.76
CA ARG A 530 -8.81 -19.67 -9.42
C ARG A 530 -8.29 -18.66 -8.42
N VAL A 531 -8.91 -18.60 -7.25
CA VAL A 531 -8.51 -17.69 -6.17
C VAL A 531 -8.31 -18.45 -4.87
N TYR A 532 -7.21 -18.18 -4.20
CA TYR A 532 -6.95 -18.59 -2.83
C TYR A 532 -7.12 -17.36 -1.93
N LEU A 533 -7.95 -17.48 -0.90
CA LEU A 533 -8.08 -16.52 0.18
C LEU A 533 -7.37 -17.08 1.40
N LEU A 534 -6.19 -16.52 1.73
CA LEU A 534 -5.35 -17.02 2.80
C LEU A 534 -5.52 -16.18 4.07
N SER A 535 -5.30 -16.83 5.23
CA SER A 535 -5.35 -16.16 6.55
C SER A 535 -6.75 -15.63 6.92
N VAL A 536 -7.82 -16.40 6.58
CA VAL A 536 -9.18 -16.05 6.97
C VAL A 536 -9.42 -16.42 8.44
N ASN A 537 -8.71 -15.74 9.35
CA ASN A 537 -8.76 -15.91 10.79
C ASN A 537 -9.37 -14.67 11.49
N ASN A 538 -9.65 -14.76 12.79
CA ASN A 538 -10.31 -13.70 13.55
C ASN A 538 -9.42 -12.47 13.82
N PHE A 539 -8.12 -12.51 13.54
CA PHE A 539 -7.23 -11.34 13.61
C PHE A 539 -7.32 -10.50 12.33
N ASP A 540 -7.27 -11.17 11.16
CA ASP A 540 -7.35 -10.50 9.86
C ASP A 540 -8.81 -10.16 9.49
N PHE A 541 -9.77 -10.92 10.01
CA PHE A 541 -11.22 -10.77 9.80
C PHE A 541 -11.96 -10.83 11.15
N PRO A 542 -11.82 -9.79 12.01
CA PRO A 542 -12.48 -9.75 13.31
C PRO A 542 -14.00 -9.69 13.19
N SER A 543 -14.68 -10.19 14.21
CA SER A 543 -16.14 -10.30 14.27
C SER A 543 -16.84 -9.10 14.92
N GLY A 544 -16.10 -8.11 15.39
CA GLY A 544 -16.65 -7.01 16.20
C GLY A 544 -16.89 -7.40 17.67
N ASP A 545 -16.36 -8.53 18.12
CA ASP A 545 -16.38 -8.94 19.53
C ASP A 545 -15.32 -8.19 20.34
N GLU A 546 -15.57 -7.97 21.61
CA GLU A 546 -14.61 -7.34 22.53
C GLU A 546 -13.35 -8.19 22.75
N GLN A 547 -13.45 -9.51 22.52
CA GLN A 547 -12.33 -10.44 22.67
C GLN A 547 -11.44 -10.52 21.44
N ASP A 548 -11.85 -9.94 20.31
CA ASP A 548 -11.03 -9.87 19.12
C ASP A 548 -9.85 -8.90 19.29
N ASN A 549 -8.76 -9.18 18.60
CA ASN A 549 -7.58 -8.31 18.57
C ASN A 549 -7.61 -7.40 17.35
N TYR A 550 -7.42 -6.11 17.54
CA TYR A 550 -7.42 -5.11 16.47
C TYR A 550 -6.02 -4.52 16.26
N VAL A 551 -5.60 -4.40 15.01
CA VAL A 551 -4.27 -3.90 14.65
C VAL A 551 -4.05 -2.46 15.13
N SER A 552 -5.10 -1.64 15.14
CA SER A 552 -5.09 -0.25 15.61
C SER A 552 -4.85 -0.10 17.11
N GLU A 553 -5.15 -1.14 17.91
CA GLU A 553 -4.98 -1.16 19.35
C GLU A 553 -3.60 -1.69 19.72
N LYS A 554 -2.75 -0.80 20.18
CA LYS A 554 -1.37 -1.19 20.51
C LYS A 554 -1.31 -1.69 21.96
N TYR A 555 -0.71 -2.86 22.17
CA TYR A 555 -0.59 -3.52 23.48
C TYR A 555 0.07 -2.67 24.57
N PHE A 556 0.81 -1.64 24.18
CA PHE A 556 1.50 -0.73 25.09
C PHE A 556 0.68 0.55 25.40
N VAL A 557 -0.43 0.78 24.70
CA VAL A 557 -1.33 1.91 24.98
C VAL A 557 -2.20 1.59 26.19
N LYS A 558 -2.39 2.59 27.04
CA LYS A 558 -3.23 2.51 28.24
C LYS A 558 -4.67 2.17 27.85
N ASP A 559 -5.28 1.25 28.61
CA ASP A 559 -6.64 0.76 28.38
C ASP A 559 -6.91 0.19 26.98
N GLN A 560 -5.85 -0.12 26.22
CA GLN A 560 -5.92 -0.61 24.84
C GLN A 560 -6.77 0.27 23.92
N LEU A 561 -6.74 1.60 24.13
CA LEU A 561 -7.46 2.54 23.30
C LEU A 561 -6.91 2.59 21.88
N ASN A 562 -7.81 2.82 20.93
CA ASN A 562 -7.43 3.25 19.59
C ASN A 562 -7.27 4.77 19.56
N LEU A 563 -6.05 5.27 19.76
CA LEU A 563 -5.79 6.71 19.87
C LEU A 563 -6.09 7.47 18.57
N GLU A 564 -6.05 6.81 17.41
CA GLU A 564 -6.48 7.41 16.13
C GLU A 564 -7.99 7.71 16.16
N ALA A 565 -8.80 6.77 16.62
CA ALA A 565 -10.25 6.97 16.75
C ALA A 565 -10.60 8.00 17.83
N GLU A 566 -9.86 7.99 18.95
CA GLU A 566 -10.07 8.95 20.04
C GLU A 566 -9.79 10.40 19.60
N ILE A 567 -8.70 10.65 18.88
CA ILE A 567 -8.38 12.01 18.41
C ILE A 567 -9.38 12.49 17.37
N LEU A 568 -9.84 11.63 16.45
CA LEU A 568 -10.83 11.99 15.44
C LEU A 568 -12.16 12.36 16.09
N ALA A 569 -12.63 11.59 17.07
CA ALA A 569 -13.86 11.90 17.79
C ALA A 569 -13.75 13.23 18.56
N GLN A 570 -12.59 13.53 19.14
CA GLN A 570 -12.35 14.80 19.82
C GLN A 570 -12.33 15.97 18.82
N LEU A 571 -11.74 15.80 17.64
CA LEU A 571 -11.74 16.80 16.57
C LEU A 571 -13.16 17.07 16.08
N ASP A 572 -13.93 16.02 15.81
CA ASP A 572 -15.32 16.14 15.35
C ASP A 572 -16.19 16.87 16.40
N HIS A 573 -15.99 16.53 17.67
CA HIS A 573 -16.69 17.20 18.77
C HIS A 573 -16.30 18.68 18.88
N LEU A 574 -15.00 19.01 18.79
CA LEU A 574 -14.50 20.40 18.79
C LEU A 574 -15.11 21.22 17.63
N LEU A 575 -15.29 20.58 16.49
CA LEU A 575 -15.82 21.22 15.28
C LEU A 575 -17.36 21.25 15.22
N GLY A 576 -18.03 20.54 16.12
CA GLY A 576 -19.49 20.42 16.15
C GLY A 576 -20.05 19.59 14.99
N VAL A 577 -19.25 18.64 14.49
CA VAL A 577 -19.61 17.74 13.37
C VAL A 577 -20.21 16.44 13.90
N ASP A 578 -20.25 16.26 15.21
CA ASP A 578 -20.78 15.05 15.86
C ASP A 578 -22.15 14.68 15.28
N ASP A 579 -22.21 13.59 14.53
CA ASP A 579 -23.46 12.91 14.20
C ASP A 579 -24.05 12.34 15.52
N LYS A 580 -24.81 13.17 16.22
CA LYS A 580 -25.66 12.71 17.32
C LYS A 580 -26.78 11.83 16.76
N LYS A 581 -26.44 10.65 16.29
CA LYS A 581 -27.42 9.56 16.21
C LYS A 581 -27.72 9.17 17.65
N GLU A 582 -28.82 9.69 18.18
CA GLU A 582 -29.37 9.33 19.47
C GLU A 582 -29.35 7.82 19.63
N GLY A 583 -28.70 7.30 20.68
CA GLY A 583 -28.91 5.95 21.18
C GLY A 583 -27.73 4.98 21.18
N ASN A 584 -26.51 5.39 20.82
CA ASN A 584 -25.36 4.48 20.92
C ASN A 584 -24.26 5.09 21.83
N ASP A 585 -24.21 4.63 23.08
CA ASP A 585 -23.17 5.01 24.06
C ASP A 585 -21.80 4.35 23.79
N LEU A 586 -21.48 4.05 22.52
CA LEU A 586 -20.20 3.43 22.14
C LEU A 586 -19.06 4.42 22.21
N THR A 587 -17.94 3.99 22.79
CA THR A 587 -16.70 4.75 22.77
C THR A 587 -16.14 4.87 21.34
N PRO A 588 -15.28 5.87 21.04
CA PRO A 588 -14.63 5.97 19.75
C PRO A 588 -13.85 4.69 19.36
N THR A 589 -13.16 4.09 20.32
CA THR A 589 -12.48 2.79 20.14
C THR A 589 -13.44 1.67 19.74
N GLN A 590 -14.61 1.55 20.40
CA GLN A 590 -15.63 0.55 20.03
C GLN A 590 -16.21 0.81 18.63
N LYS A 591 -16.49 2.06 18.27
CA LYS A 591 -16.94 2.43 16.93
C LYS A 591 -15.90 2.03 15.88
N SER A 592 -14.62 2.26 16.13
CA SER A 592 -13.52 1.87 15.24
C SER A 592 -13.40 0.35 15.07
N ARG A 593 -13.61 -0.43 16.15
CA ARG A 593 -13.68 -1.91 16.08
C ARG A 593 -14.78 -2.37 15.11
N LEU A 594 -15.98 -1.79 15.25
CA LEU A 594 -17.11 -2.11 14.39
C LEU A 594 -16.86 -1.70 12.94
N ALA A 595 -16.31 -0.51 12.71
CA ALA A 595 -15.96 -0.05 11.36
C ALA A 595 -14.93 -1.00 10.70
N THR A 596 -13.91 -1.42 11.45
CA THR A 596 -12.91 -2.39 10.99
C THR A 596 -13.56 -3.74 10.66
N ALA A 597 -14.41 -4.28 11.55
CA ALA A 597 -15.09 -5.55 11.31
C ALA A 597 -16.02 -5.48 10.08
N ALA A 598 -16.76 -4.38 9.91
CA ALA A 598 -17.61 -4.13 8.75
C ALA A 598 -16.79 -4.08 7.45
N GLU A 599 -15.67 -3.37 7.45
CA GLU A 599 -14.76 -3.33 6.29
C GLU A 599 -14.21 -4.73 5.98
N ARG A 600 -13.82 -5.52 6.98
CA ARG A 600 -13.30 -6.88 6.77
C ARG A 600 -14.34 -7.85 6.21
N LEU A 601 -15.61 -7.71 6.55
CA LEU A 601 -16.69 -8.46 5.89
C LEU A 601 -16.78 -8.09 4.40
N ARG A 602 -16.69 -6.80 4.05
CA ARG A 602 -16.64 -6.35 2.65
C ARG A 602 -15.38 -6.83 1.93
N VAL A 603 -14.22 -6.84 2.58
CA VAL A 603 -12.98 -7.39 2.03
C VAL A 603 -13.12 -8.89 1.71
N LEU A 604 -13.78 -9.66 2.59
CA LEU A 604 -14.05 -11.08 2.34
C LEU A 604 -15.01 -11.26 1.16
N PHE A 605 -16.08 -10.48 1.10
CA PHE A 605 -17.02 -10.46 -0.03
C PHE A 605 -16.32 -10.14 -1.35
N VAL A 606 -15.48 -9.09 -1.38
CA VAL A 606 -14.66 -8.74 -2.54
C VAL A 606 -13.73 -9.90 -2.90
N GLY A 607 -13.05 -10.52 -1.94
CA GLY A 607 -12.18 -11.67 -2.19
C GLY A 607 -12.93 -12.83 -2.86
N ILE A 608 -14.09 -13.22 -2.34
CA ILE A 608 -14.93 -14.29 -2.90
C ILE A 608 -15.32 -13.97 -4.35
N THR A 609 -15.76 -12.73 -4.60
CA THR A 609 -16.22 -12.31 -5.94
C THR A 609 -15.11 -12.07 -6.95
N ARG A 610 -13.82 -12.26 -6.59
CA ARG A 610 -12.69 -12.25 -7.54
C ARG A 610 -12.56 -13.58 -8.29
N ALA A 611 -13.12 -14.66 -7.78
CA ALA A 611 -13.01 -15.98 -8.38
C ALA A 611 -14.05 -16.16 -9.50
N LYS A 612 -13.59 -16.67 -10.67
CA LYS A 612 -14.48 -17.05 -11.79
C LYS A 612 -14.97 -18.48 -11.66
N LYS A 613 -14.06 -19.44 -11.38
CA LYS A 613 -14.34 -20.88 -11.48
C LYS A 613 -14.07 -21.65 -10.20
N GLU A 614 -12.98 -21.33 -9.50
CA GLU A 614 -12.52 -22.07 -8.32
C GLU A 614 -12.13 -21.13 -7.19
N LEU A 615 -12.46 -21.49 -5.96
CA LEU A 615 -12.25 -20.66 -4.78
C LEU A 615 -11.82 -21.54 -3.59
N ILE A 616 -10.69 -21.20 -2.97
CA ILE A 616 -10.16 -21.88 -1.81
C ILE A 616 -9.98 -20.89 -0.67
N LEU A 617 -10.65 -21.11 0.45
CA LEU A 617 -10.48 -20.34 1.68
C LEU A 617 -9.71 -21.19 2.71
N THR A 618 -8.67 -20.59 3.29
CA THR A 618 -7.89 -21.20 4.36
C THR A 618 -7.72 -20.24 5.52
N TRP A 619 -7.39 -20.77 6.68
CA TRP A 619 -7.08 -19.99 7.87
C TRP A 619 -5.86 -20.56 8.60
N ASN A 620 -5.23 -19.73 9.43
CA ASN A 620 -4.10 -20.12 10.25
C ASN A 620 -4.16 -19.52 11.65
N THR A 621 -3.38 -20.08 12.57
CA THR A 621 -3.34 -19.65 13.97
C THR A 621 -2.60 -18.33 14.22
N GLY A 622 -2.21 -17.61 13.18
CA GLY A 622 -1.43 -16.38 13.30
C GLY A 622 0.01 -16.60 13.77
N THR A 623 0.74 -15.51 13.94
CA THR A 623 2.16 -15.56 14.37
C THR A 623 2.33 -15.93 15.85
N ARG A 624 1.33 -15.69 16.69
CA ARG A 624 1.32 -16.02 18.12
C ARG A 624 0.72 -17.42 18.40
N GLY A 625 0.05 -18.02 17.41
CA GLY A 625 -0.56 -19.33 17.56
C GLY A 625 -1.92 -19.36 18.23
N ASP A 626 -2.55 -18.21 18.47
CA ASP A 626 -3.79 -18.03 19.24
C ASP A 626 -5.02 -17.66 18.37
N CYS A 627 -4.84 -17.35 17.08
CA CYS A 627 -5.96 -17.05 16.20
C CYS A 627 -6.87 -18.26 15.97
N GLN A 628 -8.15 -17.96 15.78
CA GLN A 628 -9.23 -18.91 15.46
C GLN A 628 -9.72 -18.63 14.01
N PRO A 629 -10.46 -19.55 13.38
CA PRO A 629 -11.10 -19.25 12.09
C PRO A 629 -12.00 -18.01 12.22
N ALA A 630 -12.05 -17.18 11.18
CA ALA A 630 -12.98 -16.06 11.15
C ALA A 630 -14.43 -16.57 11.29
N LEU A 631 -15.25 -15.83 12.03
CA LEU A 631 -16.67 -16.19 12.26
C LEU A 631 -17.42 -16.36 10.94
N ALA A 632 -17.18 -15.49 9.96
CA ALA A 632 -17.77 -15.59 8.63
C ALA A 632 -17.37 -16.90 7.91
N LEU A 633 -16.13 -17.37 8.05
CA LEU A 633 -15.69 -18.64 7.45
C LEU A 633 -16.44 -19.83 8.06
N LEU A 634 -16.62 -19.84 9.38
CA LEU A 634 -17.38 -20.88 10.08
C LEU A 634 -18.85 -20.89 9.64
N ALA A 635 -19.44 -19.72 9.48
CA ALA A 635 -20.84 -19.59 9.03
C ALA A 635 -21.01 -20.11 7.59
N LEU A 636 -20.12 -19.72 6.68
CA LEU A 636 -20.15 -20.19 5.30
C LEU A 636 -19.99 -21.72 5.19
N ASP A 637 -19.09 -22.31 5.98
CA ASP A 637 -18.93 -23.77 6.01
C ASP A 637 -20.21 -24.47 6.53
N ALA A 638 -20.81 -23.96 7.59
CA ALA A 638 -22.05 -24.51 8.14
C ALA A 638 -23.20 -24.47 7.12
N ILE A 639 -23.39 -23.35 6.40
CA ILE A 639 -24.41 -23.19 5.37
C ILE A 639 -24.13 -24.15 4.20
N THR A 640 -22.89 -24.19 3.71
CA THR A 640 -22.50 -25.04 2.56
C THR A 640 -22.74 -26.53 2.87
N ARG A 641 -22.48 -26.97 4.09
CA ARG A 641 -22.77 -28.36 4.51
C ARG A 641 -24.26 -28.65 4.60
N GLN A 642 -25.07 -27.69 5.01
CA GLN A 642 -26.53 -27.84 5.06
C GLN A 642 -27.13 -27.93 3.66
N GLU A 643 -26.61 -27.20 2.68
CA GLU A 643 -27.05 -27.26 1.29
C GLU A 643 -26.67 -28.56 0.55
N GLN A 644 -25.68 -29.31 1.07
CA GLN A 644 -25.21 -30.58 0.52
C GLN A 644 -25.95 -31.81 1.09
N LEU A 645 -26.74 -31.63 2.17
CA LEU A 645 -27.58 -32.63 2.81
C LEU A 645 -29.01 -32.60 2.24
#